data_a3c28a6140d1d58c3881a754ad0725cf
#
_entry.id   a3c28a6140d1d58c3881a754ad0725cf
#
_cell.length_a   1.000
_cell.length_b   1.000
_cell.length_c   1.000
_cell.angle_alpha   90.00
_cell.angle_beta   90.00
_cell.angle_gamma   90.00
#
_symmetry.space_group_name_H-M   'P 1'
#
loop_
_entity.id
_entity.type
_entity.pdbx_description
1 polymer ?
#
loop_
_entity_poly.entity_id
_entity_poly.type
_entity_poly.pdbx_seq_one_letter_code
_entity_poly.pdbx_strand_id
1 'polypeptide(L)'
;MKPWRQVAKPHADVLNGTLKQSEFAADLYRVAEGTASDEYQDAVSFFERTYITEGMKELLVSVAERLSGKGGDPVVQLKTNFGGGKTHSMLAVWHLATRTVPTAKLKGVRQVLDAARVDDLPKARCAVIVGNCISPNQPQERGGLQLRTLWGRLAYELLQEDGYELVRPSDEAGTAPGTDVLVKLLKKAAPCVILCDELVAFLRQLVRPKMTLTAGTFESNLSFLQSLTEAMKAVPDAMLLASLPQSEEELGGEGGMEALTAIEAIFTRVQSIWKPVAPEESFEIVRRRLFASIGGESEREDTCRAFMEMYHANPTLFPTDVQEAAYADRMRKTYPLHPEVFDRLYTDWSTLPKFQKTRGVLQYMAIVINRLWNLDNNDALITLGAIPLSDTDVEAKSTQYLIPGWEPVIESEIDGLRSIAGQLDAQKPDYGAFKMAQRTARSIFFGSAPSSVCVQANSTRGIDELHIRLGSALPGMSLGVFEDVLSDLRDKSQYLTAGLDRFWYDTRPNLRREMETRKSRVPQLKLDEKLQAVVKKVVGTSACFPDVHIFRKHGDIEDLIKSNPRLVVMPPEHGVAYSKRDERRAFAAAQEILDKRGNQPRSKANRLIFLFPDINAVNRLIDEGKKCLAWWDIVDSCEQGTLTLDNLQQKNAQSSAKKCDIQLEATARECYSCAVVPVAPDAKSVAFTEERVNTQNGPIAAAIESWVCEEEYLVKAWNPIFLKQLLEKYYFKNGIEEVSLKKVWNDTCSYLYMPRIRNEEVFLRAFTDGIASKDFFGFASAKDGANYIGFKFGEGLLLPCLDDQMLVLSTKRAEELDDARKCPKCGKFPCACKNETQDGVCPVCGQKPCVCGGDDKKPQVCSKCGQSPGQCGGEVGKKHFFGTIQLDPLDPVVKMSDVLENVISLFTAKPSVKVSVKLDIEASAAVAFDKNTVIRPVSENSKNLGFSSSEFTAE
;
A
#
# COMPACT_ATOMS: atom_id res chain seq x y z
N MET A 1 -36.90 -27.86 -10.61
CA MET A 1 -36.94 -27.00 -9.41
C MET A 1 -37.92 -25.86 -9.63
N LYS A 2 -38.73 -25.53 -8.62
CA LYS A 2 -39.57 -24.35 -8.64
C LYS A 2 -38.86 -23.15 -8.04
N PRO A 3 -39.12 -21.92 -8.52
CA PRO A 3 -38.60 -20.71 -7.85
C PRO A 3 -39.05 -20.67 -6.37
N TRP A 4 -38.16 -20.17 -5.51
CA TRP A 4 -38.42 -20.07 -4.05
C TRP A 4 -39.75 -19.34 -3.76
N ARG A 5 -40.13 -18.34 -4.55
CA ARG A 5 -41.37 -17.56 -4.37
C ARG A 5 -42.66 -18.38 -4.57
N GLN A 6 -42.59 -19.45 -5.31
CA GLN A 6 -43.72 -20.35 -5.49
C GLN A 6 -43.87 -21.36 -4.35
N VAL A 7 -42.81 -21.60 -3.59
CA VAL A 7 -42.76 -22.57 -2.49
C VAL A 7 -42.84 -21.91 -1.12
N ALA A 8 -42.25 -20.74 -0.94
CA ALA A 8 -42.21 -19.99 0.33
C ALA A 8 -42.97 -18.66 0.18
N LYS A 9 -43.89 -18.40 1.11
CA LYS A 9 -44.67 -17.16 1.14
C LYS A 9 -44.21 -16.31 2.33
N PRO A 10 -43.63 -15.13 2.10
CA PRO A 10 -43.26 -14.21 3.19
C PRO A 10 -44.49 -13.71 3.95
N HIS A 11 -44.32 -13.22 5.18
CA HIS A 11 -45.35 -12.52 5.92
C HIS A 11 -45.79 -11.23 5.21
N ALA A 12 -47.00 -10.76 5.43
CA ALA A 12 -47.58 -9.58 4.76
C ALA A 12 -46.77 -8.29 5.05
N ASP A 13 -46.28 -8.15 6.25
CA ASP A 13 -45.42 -7.03 6.68
C ASP A 13 -44.06 -6.98 5.94
N VAL A 14 -43.47 -8.17 5.63
CA VAL A 14 -42.28 -8.28 4.80
C VAL A 14 -42.62 -7.95 3.35
N LEU A 15 -43.76 -8.45 2.81
CA LEU A 15 -44.17 -8.20 1.42
C LEU A 15 -44.49 -6.74 1.16
N ASN A 16 -45.10 -6.05 2.12
CA ASN A 16 -45.51 -4.64 1.98
C ASN A 16 -44.37 -3.67 2.32
N GLY A 17 -43.22 -4.15 2.79
CA GLY A 17 -42.09 -3.30 3.20
C GLY A 17 -42.41 -2.41 4.41
N THR A 18 -43.47 -2.74 5.15
CA THR A 18 -43.92 -1.96 6.32
C THR A 18 -43.19 -2.30 7.60
N LEU A 19 -42.31 -3.28 7.56
CA LEU A 19 -41.48 -3.73 8.66
C LEU A 19 -40.53 -2.61 9.12
N LYS A 20 -41.01 -1.81 10.11
CA LYS A 20 -40.22 -0.75 10.72
C LYS A 20 -39.11 -1.31 11.62
N GLN A 21 -38.02 -0.61 11.72
CA GLN A 21 -36.87 -0.99 12.57
C GLN A 21 -37.29 -1.19 14.04
N SER A 22 -38.36 -0.50 14.50
CA SER A 22 -38.95 -0.61 15.84
C SER A 22 -39.72 -1.93 16.05
N GLU A 23 -40.18 -2.59 15.00
CA GLU A 23 -40.99 -3.83 15.08
C GLU A 23 -40.16 -5.10 15.33
N PHE A 24 -38.86 -5.04 15.07
CA PHE A 24 -37.93 -6.11 15.50
C PHE A 24 -37.38 -5.91 16.93
N ALA A 25 -37.77 -4.85 17.62
CA ALA A 25 -37.42 -4.64 19.00
C ALA A 25 -38.57 -5.14 19.89
N ALA A 26 -38.42 -6.35 20.38
CA ALA A 26 -39.24 -6.80 21.47
C ALA A 26 -39.16 -5.78 22.63
N ASP A 27 -40.28 -5.19 23.01
CA ASP A 27 -40.35 -4.17 24.06
C ASP A 27 -41.30 -4.68 25.19
N LEU A 28 -40.68 -5.16 26.22
CA LEU A 28 -41.39 -5.77 27.37
C LEU A 28 -42.26 -4.71 28.09
N TYR A 29 -41.81 -3.47 28.19
CA TYR A 29 -42.58 -2.39 28.82
C TYR A 29 -43.85 -2.07 28.05
N ARG A 30 -43.80 -1.92 26.73
CA ARG A 30 -44.97 -1.64 25.88
C ARG A 30 -45.98 -2.78 25.91
N VAL A 31 -45.52 -4.02 25.93
CA VAL A 31 -46.41 -5.18 26.04
C VAL A 31 -47.13 -5.18 27.40
N ALA A 32 -46.39 -4.90 28.48
CA ALA A 32 -47.01 -4.80 29.81
C ALA A 32 -48.03 -3.65 29.94
N GLU A 33 -47.77 -2.50 29.27
CA GLU A 33 -48.67 -1.36 29.24
C GLU A 33 -49.81 -1.51 28.18
N GLY A 34 -49.86 -2.55 27.40
CA GLY A 34 -50.89 -2.76 26.38
C GLY A 34 -50.74 -1.85 25.14
N THR A 35 -49.58 -1.29 24.88
CA THR A 35 -49.31 -0.32 23.78
C THR A 35 -48.37 -0.86 22.70
N ALA A 36 -48.05 -2.16 22.75
CA ALA A 36 -47.23 -2.83 21.77
C ALA A 36 -48.01 -3.11 20.47
N SER A 37 -47.29 -3.47 19.40
CA SER A 37 -47.91 -3.97 18.18
C SER A 37 -48.61 -5.31 18.42
N ASP A 38 -49.67 -5.61 17.66
CA ASP A 38 -50.46 -6.83 17.76
C ASP A 38 -49.60 -8.10 17.78
N GLU A 39 -48.54 -8.08 17.05
CA GLU A 39 -47.54 -9.16 16.93
C GLU A 39 -46.93 -9.56 18.28
N TYR A 40 -46.63 -8.59 19.12
CA TYR A 40 -46.07 -8.82 20.46
C TYR A 40 -47.11 -8.78 21.55
N GLN A 41 -48.24 -8.10 21.33
CA GLN A 41 -49.30 -7.95 22.29
C GLN A 41 -50.22 -9.18 22.32
N ASP A 42 -50.55 -9.78 21.15
CA ASP A 42 -51.39 -10.97 21.08
C ASP A 42 -50.54 -12.24 21.26
N ALA A 43 -50.87 -13.04 22.29
CA ALA A 43 -50.15 -14.26 22.61
C ALA A 43 -50.15 -15.30 21.48
N VAL A 44 -51.25 -15.42 20.71
CA VAL A 44 -51.32 -16.38 19.62
C VAL A 44 -50.41 -15.94 18.46
N SER A 45 -50.50 -14.68 18.04
CA SER A 45 -49.62 -14.13 17.00
C SER A 45 -48.15 -14.19 17.41
N PHE A 46 -47.84 -13.92 18.66
CA PHE A 46 -46.48 -14.02 19.19
C PHE A 46 -45.92 -15.45 19.07
N PHE A 47 -46.64 -16.49 19.57
CA PHE A 47 -46.19 -17.87 19.50
C PHE A 47 -46.23 -18.46 18.07
N GLU A 48 -47.06 -17.98 17.19
CA GLU A 48 -47.04 -18.37 15.78
C GLU A 48 -45.75 -17.97 15.07
N ARG A 49 -45.22 -16.79 15.41
CA ARG A 49 -43.98 -16.25 14.84
C ARG A 49 -42.72 -16.56 15.62
N THR A 50 -42.88 -17.13 16.83
CA THR A 50 -41.78 -17.50 17.71
C THR A 50 -41.34 -18.96 17.46
N TYR A 51 -40.08 -19.17 17.23
CA TYR A 51 -39.44 -20.49 17.31
C TYR A 51 -38.96 -20.70 18.72
N ILE A 52 -39.50 -21.71 19.40
CA ILE A 52 -39.07 -22.11 20.76
C ILE A 52 -37.77 -22.88 20.61
N THR A 53 -36.63 -22.22 20.85
CA THR A 53 -35.28 -22.83 20.84
C THR A 53 -35.16 -23.79 22.04
N GLU A 54 -34.18 -24.72 22.03
CA GLU A 54 -33.94 -25.58 23.19
C GLU A 54 -33.63 -24.77 24.45
N GLY A 55 -32.83 -23.68 24.36
CA GLY A 55 -32.62 -22.79 25.52
C GLY A 55 -33.91 -22.11 26.00
N MET A 56 -34.75 -21.64 25.10
CA MET A 56 -36.04 -21.07 25.45
C MET A 56 -36.96 -22.13 26.04
N LYS A 57 -36.98 -23.33 25.53
CA LYS A 57 -37.75 -24.46 26.03
C LYS A 57 -37.33 -24.81 27.46
N GLU A 58 -36.04 -24.93 27.73
CA GLU A 58 -35.52 -25.16 29.10
C GLU A 58 -35.98 -24.06 30.08
N LEU A 59 -35.91 -22.78 29.66
CA LEU A 59 -36.42 -21.66 30.45
C LEU A 59 -37.90 -21.77 30.71
N LEU A 60 -38.71 -22.02 29.68
CA LEU A 60 -40.17 -22.11 29.79
C LEU A 60 -40.60 -23.35 30.63
N VAL A 61 -39.85 -24.46 30.56
CA VAL A 61 -40.04 -25.62 31.41
C VAL A 61 -39.79 -25.26 32.87
N SER A 62 -38.67 -24.60 33.19
CA SER A 62 -38.37 -24.14 34.55
C SER A 62 -39.43 -23.16 35.07
N VAL A 63 -39.94 -22.24 34.21
CA VAL A 63 -41.09 -21.37 34.57
C VAL A 63 -42.35 -22.17 34.88
N ALA A 64 -42.70 -23.16 34.06
CA ALA A 64 -43.87 -23.99 34.22
C ALA A 64 -43.81 -24.83 35.52
N GLU A 65 -42.69 -25.43 35.80
CA GLU A 65 -42.43 -26.17 37.07
C GLU A 65 -42.53 -25.26 38.28
N ARG A 66 -41.90 -24.05 38.17
CA ARG A 66 -41.87 -23.08 39.26
C ARG A 66 -43.25 -22.55 39.61
N LEU A 67 -44.00 -22.05 38.61
CA LEU A 67 -45.34 -21.51 38.82
C LEU A 67 -46.36 -22.57 39.30
N SER A 68 -46.07 -23.84 38.99
CA SER A 68 -46.90 -24.97 39.45
C SER A 68 -46.47 -25.55 40.80
N GLY A 69 -45.43 -24.97 41.44
CA GLY A 69 -44.90 -25.43 42.71
C GLY A 69 -44.24 -26.83 42.66
N LYS A 70 -43.84 -27.28 41.46
CA LYS A 70 -43.22 -28.60 41.22
C LYS A 70 -41.68 -28.58 41.17
N GLY A 71 -41.06 -27.45 41.35
CA GLY A 71 -39.61 -27.25 41.22
C GLY A 71 -39.28 -25.99 40.48
N GLY A 72 -38.27 -26.04 39.65
CA GLY A 72 -37.76 -24.92 38.83
C GLY A 72 -36.91 -23.93 39.59
N ASP A 73 -36.14 -23.15 38.86
CA ASP A 73 -35.19 -22.18 39.44
C ASP A 73 -35.91 -20.94 39.98
N PRO A 74 -35.62 -20.50 41.23
CA PRO A 74 -36.22 -19.28 41.78
C PRO A 74 -35.74 -18.00 41.11
N VAL A 75 -34.46 -18.02 40.57
CA VAL A 75 -33.83 -16.84 39.92
C VAL A 75 -33.11 -17.33 38.67
N VAL A 76 -33.42 -16.73 37.52
CA VAL A 76 -32.77 -17.01 36.26
C VAL A 76 -32.14 -15.75 35.70
N GLN A 77 -30.89 -15.88 35.30
CA GLN A 77 -30.12 -14.81 34.69
C GLN A 77 -30.01 -15.02 33.17
N LEU A 78 -30.54 -14.09 32.40
CA LEU A 78 -30.44 -14.09 30.96
C LEU A 78 -29.20 -13.27 30.52
N LYS A 79 -28.08 -13.97 30.29
CA LYS A 79 -26.81 -13.32 29.95
C LYS A 79 -26.39 -13.69 28.52
N THR A 80 -26.55 -12.76 27.58
CA THR A 80 -26.15 -12.92 26.18
C THR A 80 -25.70 -11.56 25.62
N ASN A 81 -24.97 -11.58 24.53
CA ASN A 81 -24.68 -10.36 23.76
C ASN A 81 -25.98 -9.72 23.27
N PHE A 82 -25.89 -8.44 22.86
CA PHE A 82 -27.01 -7.71 22.30
C PHE A 82 -27.63 -8.48 21.10
N GLY A 83 -28.97 -8.52 21.05
CA GLY A 83 -29.69 -9.27 20.01
C GLY A 83 -29.81 -10.79 20.25
N GLY A 84 -29.36 -11.32 21.38
CA GLY A 84 -29.44 -12.76 21.72
C GLY A 84 -30.80 -13.23 22.21
N GLY A 85 -31.89 -12.48 22.07
CA GLY A 85 -33.25 -12.92 22.38
C GLY A 85 -33.65 -12.78 23.83
N LYS A 86 -32.94 -12.04 24.71
CA LYS A 86 -33.26 -11.85 26.16
C LYS A 86 -34.68 -11.36 26.34
N THR A 87 -35.02 -10.19 25.81
CA THR A 87 -36.34 -9.58 25.91
C THR A 87 -37.45 -10.44 25.27
N HIS A 88 -37.13 -11.10 24.13
CA HIS A 88 -38.07 -12.01 23.47
C HIS A 88 -38.43 -13.24 24.32
N SER A 89 -37.45 -13.79 25.05
CA SER A 89 -37.67 -14.87 25.99
C SER A 89 -38.49 -14.44 27.19
N MET A 90 -38.27 -13.20 27.69
CA MET A 90 -39.12 -12.61 28.76
C MET A 90 -40.57 -12.42 28.31
N LEU A 91 -40.78 -12.02 27.04
CA LEU A 91 -42.13 -11.90 26.49
C LEU A 91 -42.84 -13.28 26.42
N ALA A 92 -42.11 -14.34 26.02
CA ALA A 92 -42.65 -15.68 26.05
C ALA A 92 -43.09 -16.08 27.49
N VAL A 93 -42.28 -15.76 28.49
CA VAL A 93 -42.64 -15.97 29.91
C VAL A 93 -43.82 -15.12 30.36
N TRP A 94 -43.86 -13.83 29.93
CA TRP A 94 -44.96 -12.92 30.25
C TRP A 94 -46.29 -13.45 29.73
N HIS A 95 -46.37 -13.91 28.47
CA HIS A 95 -47.57 -14.50 27.87
C HIS A 95 -48.00 -15.78 28.57
N LEU A 96 -47.02 -16.66 28.94
CA LEU A 96 -47.35 -17.89 29.69
C LEU A 96 -47.85 -17.60 31.09
N ALA A 97 -47.25 -16.63 31.80
CA ALA A 97 -47.62 -16.29 33.18
C ALA A 97 -48.98 -15.60 33.25
N THR A 98 -49.25 -14.62 32.38
CA THR A 98 -50.48 -13.82 32.39
C THR A 98 -51.69 -14.58 31.87
N ARG A 99 -51.48 -15.61 31.01
CA ARG A 99 -52.54 -16.48 30.46
C ARG A 99 -53.71 -15.68 29.88
N THR A 100 -53.46 -14.78 28.98
CA THR A 100 -54.52 -14.03 28.31
C THR A 100 -55.39 -14.92 27.40
N VAL A 101 -54.83 -16.06 26.95
CA VAL A 101 -55.50 -17.12 26.18
C VAL A 101 -55.14 -18.51 26.72
N PRO A 102 -55.99 -19.59 26.44
CA PRO A 102 -55.64 -20.94 26.82
C PRO A 102 -54.30 -21.39 26.18
N THR A 103 -53.45 -22.11 26.97
CA THR A 103 -52.15 -22.61 26.52
C THR A 103 -52.25 -23.53 25.29
N ALA A 104 -53.37 -24.26 25.14
CA ALA A 104 -53.63 -25.10 23.96
C ALA A 104 -53.66 -24.38 22.61
N LYS A 105 -53.91 -23.05 22.60
CA LYS A 105 -53.89 -22.23 21.39
C LYS A 105 -52.50 -21.69 21.06
N LEU A 106 -51.51 -21.85 21.98
CA LEU A 106 -50.19 -21.33 21.79
C LEU A 106 -49.30 -22.38 21.15
N LYS A 107 -48.81 -22.07 19.96
CA LYS A 107 -47.99 -22.97 19.13
C LYS A 107 -46.67 -23.35 19.80
N GLY A 108 -46.43 -24.67 19.97
CA GLY A 108 -45.21 -25.20 20.60
C GLY A 108 -45.24 -25.29 22.13
N VAL A 109 -46.19 -24.62 22.80
CA VAL A 109 -46.29 -24.60 24.29
C VAL A 109 -46.66 -25.98 24.85
N ARG A 110 -47.42 -26.80 24.13
CA ARG A 110 -47.76 -28.16 24.58
C ARG A 110 -46.50 -29.00 24.86
N GLN A 111 -45.47 -28.91 24.04
CA GLN A 111 -44.21 -29.63 24.25
C GLN A 111 -43.44 -29.15 25.50
N VAL A 112 -43.60 -27.87 25.86
CA VAL A 112 -43.03 -27.32 27.10
C VAL A 112 -43.75 -27.89 28.32
N LEU A 113 -45.09 -27.91 28.30
CA LEU A 113 -45.91 -28.44 29.38
C LEU A 113 -45.69 -29.93 29.60
N ASP A 114 -45.59 -30.72 28.53
CA ASP A 114 -45.31 -32.13 28.59
C ASP A 114 -43.92 -32.41 29.21
N ALA A 115 -42.92 -31.60 28.83
CA ALA A 115 -41.57 -31.71 29.39
C ALA A 115 -41.52 -31.31 30.88
N ALA A 116 -42.31 -30.30 31.29
CA ALA A 116 -42.48 -29.89 32.69
C ALA A 116 -43.37 -30.82 33.50
N ARG A 117 -44.02 -31.82 32.86
CA ARG A 117 -45.02 -32.72 33.48
C ARG A 117 -46.15 -31.96 34.13
N VAL A 118 -46.63 -30.90 33.48
CA VAL A 118 -47.71 -30.03 33.91
C VAL A 118 -48.82 -30.06 32.88
N ASP A 119 -50.06 -30.32 33.30
CA ASP A 119 -51.20 -30.40 32.37
C ASP A 119 -51.58 -29.02 31.83
N ASP A 120 -51.57 -27.99 32.70
CA ASP A 120 -51.82 -26.57 32.37
C ASP A 120 -51.21 -25.67 33.45
N LEU A 121 -50.98 -24.40 33.13
CA LEU A 121 -50.37 -23.44 34.01
C LEU A 121 -51.39 -22.67 34.85
N PRO A 122 -51.12 -22.37 36.11
CA PRO A 122 -51.92 -21.40 36.82
C PRO A 122 -51.77 -20.01 36.23
N LYS A 123 -52.81 -19.16 36.30
CA LYS A 123 -52.66 -17.73 36.00
C LYS A 123 -51.80 -17.09 37.06
N ALA A 124 -50.66 -16.52 36.71
CA ALA A 124 -49.73 -15.88 37.62
C ALA A 124 -49.76 -14.36 37.51
N ARG A 125 -49.44 -13.68 38.58
CA ARG A 125 -49.17 -12.24 38.55
C ARG A 125 -47.77 -11.98 37.94
N CYS A 126 -47.70 -10.94 37.16
CA CYS A 126 -46.44 -10.61 36.50
C CYS A 126 -46.06 -9.13 36.75
N ALA A 127 -44.93 -8.90 37.37
CA ALA A 127 -44.37 -7.55 37.51
C ALA A 127 -43.25 -7.35 36.53
N VAL A 128 -43.27 -6.21 35.81
CA VAL A 128 -42.30 -5.84 34.76
C VAL A 128 -41.52 -4.60 35.18
N ILE A 129 -40.21 -4.76 35.26
CA ILE A 129 -39.26 -3.67 35.55
C ILE A 129 -38.31 -3.54 34.38
N VAL A 130 -38.32 -2.41 33.68
CA VAL A 130 -37.44 -2.13 32.56
C VAL A 130 -36.57 -0.92 32.89
N GLY A 131 -35.30 -1.13 33.14
CA GLY A 131 -34.38 -0.16 33.74
C GLY A 131 -34.18 1.10 32.94
N ASN A 132 -34.24 1.05 31.59
CA ASN A 132 -34.12 2.23 30.71
C ASN A 132 -35.41 3.08 30.69
N CYS A 133 -36.57 2.54 31.13
CA CYS A 133 -37.83 3.23 31.20
C CYS A 133 -38.07 3.92 32.59
N ILE A 134 -37.11 3.76 33.49
CA ILE A 134 -37.24 4.28 34.87
C ILE A 134 -36.24 5.41 35.09
N SER A 135 -36.75 6.59 35.46
CA SER A 135 -35.95 7.71 35.95
C SER A 135 -35.72 7.60 37.47
N PRO A 136 -34.45 7.58 37.93
CA PRO A 136 -34.17 7.53 39.38
C PRO A 136 -34.58 8.76 40.14
N ASN A 137 -34.85 9.88 39.48
CA ASN A 137 -35.21 11.16 40.09
C ASN A 137 -36.71 11.50 39.94
N GLN A 138 -37.49 10.73 39.23
CA GLN A 138 -38.91 11.02 38.98
C GLN A 138 -39.77 9.84 39.48
N PRO A 139 -40.53 10.05 40.57
CA PRO A 139 -41.50 9.06 40.99
C PRO A 139 -42.56 8.80 39.92
N GLN A 140 -42.97 7.52 39.81
CA GLN A 140 -44.05 7.15 38.90
C GLN A 140 -45.39 7.31 39.61
N GLU A 141 -46.31 8.04 39.01
CA GLU A 141 -47.67 8.16 39.55
C GLU A 141 -48.55 7.02 39.06
N ARG A 142 -49.09 6.23 39.96
CA ARG A 142 -50.00 5.10 39.66
C ARG A 142 -51.09 5.04 40.73
N GLY A 143 -52.37 5.11 40.33
CA GLY A 143 -53.50 5.03 41.26
C GLY A 143 -53.54 6.14 42.33
N GLY A 144 -52.90 7.30 42.03
CA GLY A 144 -52.77 8.40 43.01
C GLY A 144 -51.60 8.26 43.98
N LEU A 145 -50.79 7.18 43.81
CA LEU A 145 -49.63 6.93 44.66
C LEU A 145 -48.37 7.38 43.93
N GLN A 146 -47.36 7.83 44.66
CA GLN A 146 -46.05 8.20 44.16
C GLN A 146 -45.06 7.07 44.42
N LEU A 147 -44.81 6.26 43.40
CA LEU A 147 -43.87 5.10 43.45
C LEU A 147 -42.45 5.60 43.18
N ARG A 148 -41.59 5.64 44.20
CA ARG A 148 -40.26 6.29 44.13
C ARG A 148 -39.16 5.30 43.75
N THR A 149 -39.26 4.10 44.27
CA THR A 149 -38.19 3.10 44.24
C THR A 149 -38.56 1.86 43.38
N LEU A 150 -37.58 0.99 43.12
CA LEU A 150 -37.83 -0.30 42.45
C LEU A 150 -38.79 -1.19 43.24
N TRP A 151 -38.67 -1.21 44.56
CA TRP A 151 -39.53 -2.04 45.42
C TRP A 151 -40.92 -1.48 45.54
N GLY A 152 -41.10 -0.21 45.54
CA GLY A 152 -42.43 0.41 45.48
C GLY A 152 -43.17 0.07 44.19
N ARG A 153 -42.47 0.17 43.06
CA ARG A 153 -43.03 -0.24 41.76
C ARG A 153 -43.31 -1.73 41.66
N LEU A 154 -42.41 -2.58 42.11
CA LEU A 154 -42.59 -4.02 42.14
C LEU A 154 -43.83 -4.42 42.96
N ALA A 155 -43.96 -3.89 44.13
CA ALA A 155 -45.06 -4.18 45.02
C ALA A 155 -46.42 -3.76 44.44
N TYR A 156 -46.47 -2.58 43.80
CA TYR A 156 -47.66 -2.09 43.14
C TYR A 156 -48.04 -2.93 41.91
N GLU A 157 -47.05 -3.30 41.08
CA GLU A 157 -47.30 -4.16 39.89
C GLU A 157 -47.87 -5.55 40.31
N LEU A 158 -47.42 -6.11 41.42
CA LEU A 158 -47.88 -7.42 41.89
C LEU A 158 -49.28 -7.38 42.53
N LEU A 159 -49.58 -6.42 43.39
CA LEU A 159 -50.78 -6.39 44.23
C LEU A 159 -51.47 -5.05 44.32
N GLN A 160 -51.13 -4.08 43.41
CA GLN A 160 -51.64 -2.75 43.41
C GLN A 160 -51.42 -2.03 44.77
N GLU A 161 -52.39 -1.31 45.28
CA GLU A 161 -52.33 -0.57 46.55
C GLU A 161 -52.00 -1.47 47.76
N ASP A 162 -52.60 -2.67 47.84
CA ASP A 162 -52.34 -3.65 48.91
C ASP A 162 -50.85 -4.10 48.96
N GLY A 163 -50.21 -4.18 47.82
CA GLY A 163 -48.78 -4.51 47.75
C GLY A 163 -47.92 -3.32 48.16
N TYR A 164 -48.26 -2.14 47.67
CA TYR A 164 -47.51 -0.93 47.96
C TYR A 164 -47.49 -0.62 49.46
N GLU A 165 -48.66 -0.81 50.18
CA GLU A 165 -48.72 -0.59 51.61
C GLU A 165 -47.70 -1.41 52.43
N LEU A 166 -47.34 -2.61 51.97
CA LEU A 166 -46.33 -3.47 52.64
C LEU A 166 -44.94 -2.85 52.60
N VAL A 167 -44.63 -2.06 51.56
CA VAL A 167 -43.30 -1.49 51.34
C VAL A 167 -43.29 0.03 51.43
N ARG A 168 -44.44 0.72 51.67
CA ARG A 168 -44.58 2.17 51.70
C ARG A 168 -43.51 2.84 52.57
N PRO A 169 -43.29 2.42 53.85
CA PRO A 169 -42.31 3.07 54.70
C PRO A 169 -40.87 3.00 54.10
N SER A 170 -40.53 1.92 53.42
CA SER A 170 -39.25 1.74 52.76
C SER A 170 -39.14 2.56 51.46
N ASP A 171 -40.25 2.67 50.71
CA ASP A 171 -40.31 3.44 49.47
C ASP A 171 -40.16 4.94 49.77
N GLU A 172 -40.89 5.45 50.79
CA GLU A 172 -40.84 6.84 51.21
C GLU A 172 -39.46 7.24 51.76
N ALA A 173 -38.82 6.31 52.50
CA ALA A 173 -37.50 6.50 53.09
C ALA A 173 -36.33 6.25 52.09
N GLY A 174 -36.56 5.65 50.91
CA GLY A 174 -35.49 5.28 49.94
C GLY A 174 -34.57 4.17 50.45
N THR A 175 -35.03 3.35 51.46
CA THR A 175 -34.29 2.29 52.08
C THR A 175 -34.83 0.92 51.63
N ALA A 176 -33.96 -0.07 51.49
CA ALA A 176 -34.38 -1.41 51.02
C ALA A 176 -35.32 -2.08 52.06
N PRO A 177 -36.45 -2.69 51.65
CA PRO A 177 -37.27 -3.52 52.52
C PRO A 177 -36.50 -4.82 52.89
N GLY A 178 -36.69 -5.31 54.11
CA GLY A 178 -36.14 -6.56 54.55
C GLY A 178 -36.71 -7.77 53.82
N THR A 179 -35.97 -8.89 53.85
CA THR A 179 -36.35 -10.17 53.21
C THR A 179 -37.70 -10.67 53.68
N ASP A 180 -38.03 -10.49 54.96
CA ASP A 180 -39.31 -10.91 55.56
C ASP A 180 -40.51 -10.14 55.00
N VAL A 181 -40.37 -8.84 54.71
CA VAL A 181 -41.40 -8.03 54.04
C VAL A 181 -41.63 -8.52 52.61
N LEU A 182 -40.52 -8.78 51.88
CA LEU A 182 -40.58 -9.29 50.50
C LEU A 182 -41.19 -10.70 50.46
N VAL A 183 -40.89 -11.58 51.42
CA VAL A 183 -41.52 -12.92 51.50
C VAL A 183 -43.02 -12.78 51.74
N LYS A 184 -43.48 -11.86 52.57
CA LYS A 184 -44.90 -11.58 52.79
C LYS A 184 -45.59 -11.08 51.52
N LEU A 185 -44.94 -10.16 50.81
CA LEU A 185 -45.42 -9.64 49.53
C LEU A 185 -45.55 -10.76 48.48
N LEU A 186 -44.48 -11.58 48.31
CA LEU A 186 -44.45 -12.66 47.32
C LEU A 186 -45.46 -13.75 47.64
N LYS A 187 -45.64 -14.17 48.93
CA LYS A 187 -46.65 -15.15 49.35
C LYS A 187 -48.07 -14.71 49.06
N LYS A 188 -48.34 -13.37 49.15
CA LYS A 188 -49.65 -12.83 48.79
C LYS A 188 -49.81 -12.72 47.26
N ALA A 189 -48.74 -12.51 46.52
CA ALA A 189 -48.74 -12.38 45.06
C ALA A 189 -48.70 -13.72 44.33
N ALA A 190 -48.20 -14.80 44.96
CA ALA A 190 -47.97 -16.11 44.35
C ALA A 190 -49.26 -16.76 43.80
N PRO A 191 -49.20 -17.48 42.69
CA PRO A 191 -48.02 -17.64 41.87
C PRO A 191 -47.66 -16.34 41.12
N CYS A 192 -46.34 -16.00 41.05
CA CYS A 192 -45.93 -14.72 40.44
C CYS A 192 -44.56 -14.81 39.75
N VAL A 193 -44.39 -13.97 38.73
CA VAL A 193 -43.12 -13.81 37.99
C VAL A 193 -42.72 -12.35 38.02
N ILE A 194 -41.43 -12.09 38.26
CA ILE A 194 -40.84 -10.78 38.18
C ILE A 194 -39.87 -10.77 36.97
N LEU A 195 -40.08 -9.87 36.03
CA LEU A 195 -39.27 -9.68 34.83
C LEU A 195 -38.50 -8.40 34.95
N CYS A 196 -37.18 -8.48 35.10
CA CYS A 196 -36.28 -7.34 35.15
C CYS A 196 -35.41 -7.25 33.87
N ASP A 197 -35.78 -6.32 32.99
CA ASP A 197 -35.00 -6.07 31.77
C ASP A 197 -34.15 -4.83 31.92
N GLU A 198 -32.95 -4.81 31.37
CA GLU A 198 -31.99 -3.67 31.32
C GLU A 198 -31.71 -3.05 32.70
N LEU A 199 -31.67 -3.83 33.76
CA LEU A 199 -31.47 -3.37 35.12
C LEU A 199 -30.17 -2.57 35.33
N VAL A 200 -29.08 -2.90 34.61
CA VAL A 200 -27.81 -2.19 34.66
C VAL A 200 -27.98 -0.74 34.17
N ALA A 201 -28.85 -0.48 33.18
CA ALA A 201 -29.13 0.85 32.68
C ALA A 201 -29.74 1.80 33.71
N PHE A 202 -30.52 1.25 34.66
CA PHE A 202 -31.03 1.96 35.82
C PHE A 202 -29.93 2.18 36.88
N LEU A 203 -29.26 1.11 37.29
CA LEU A 203 -28.30 1.14 38.39
C LEU A 203 -27.07 1.98 38.13
N ARG A 204 -26.57 2.03 36.88
CA ARG A 204 -25.44 2.91 36.51
C ARG A 204 -25.70 4.38 36.78
N GLN A 205 -26.97 4.82 36.77
CA GLN A 205 -27.36 6.22 37.08
C GLN A 205 -27.27 6.51 38.58
N LEU A 206 -27.25 5.49 39.43
CA LEU A 206 -27.10 5.57 40.88
C LEU A 206 -25.65 5.48 41.35
N VAL A 207 -24.72 5.14 40.48
CA VAL A 207 -23.28 5.11 40.76
C VAL A 207 -22.75 6.56 40.81
N ARG A 208 -22.32 6.99 42.03
CA ARG A 208 -21.77 8.37 42.27
C ARG A 208 -22.67 9.50 41.75
N PRO A 209 -23.92 9.57 42.14
CA PRO A 209 -24.85 10.60 41.65
C PRO A 209 -24.38 12.00 42.10
N LYS A 210 -24.60 13.00 41.27
CA LYS A 210 -24.29 14.41 41.62
C LYS A 210 -25.34 15.05 42.58
N MET A 211 -26.44 14.36 42.81
CA MET A 211 -27.56 14.83 43.62
C MET A 211 -28.22 13.65 44.37
N THR A 212 -28.99 13.96 45.42
CA THR A 212 -29.80 12.91 46.08
C THR A 212 -30.95 12.51 45.15
N LEU A 213 -31.09 11.21 44.90
CA LEU A 213 -32.12 10.65 44.01
C LEU A 213 -33.27 10.07 44.81
N THR A 214 -34.50 10.20 44.32
CA THR A 214 -35.70 9.70 44.99
C THR A 214 -35.80 8.16 44.99
N ALA A 215 -35.14 7.49 44.07
CA ALA A 215 -35.10 6.03 43.97
C ALA A 215 -34.15 5.34 44.99
N GLY A 216 -33.62 6.09 45.96
CA GLY A 216 -32.63 5.60 46.91
C GLY A 216 -31.19 5.62 46.39
N THR A 217 -30.28 5.04 47.18
CA THR A 217 -28.85 4.96 46.83
C THR A 217 -28.53 3.71 46.00
N PHE A 218 -27.32 3.68 45.43
CA PHE A 218 -26.81 2.49 44.74
C PHE A 218 -26.84 1.25 45.69
N GLU A 219 -26.34 1.44 46.92
CA GLU A 219 -26.26 0.40 47.96
C GLU A 219 -27.64 -0.06 48.40
N SER A 220 -28.64 0.82 48.57
CA SER A 220 -30.00 0.44 48.93
C SER A 220 -30.66 -0.38 47.83
N ASN A 221 -30.42 -0.08 46.57
CA ASN A 221 -30.91 -0.90 45.44
C ASN A 221 -30.22 -2.26 45.34
N LEU A 222 -28.92 -2.35 45.60
CA LEU A 222 -28.20 -3.63 45.66
C LEU A 222 -28.70 -4.49 46.82
N SER A 223 -28.93 -3.89 48.02
CA SER A 223 -29.51 -4.57 49.21
C SER A 223 -30.91 -5.10 48.91
N PHE A 224 -31.73 -4.31 48.19
CA PHE A 224 -33.07 -4.73 47.75
C PHE A 224 -32.95 -5.97 46.81
N LEU A 225 -32.09 -5.94 45.81
CA LEU A 225 -31.91 -7.06 44.88
C LEU A 225 -31.43 -8.32 45.60
N GLN A 226 -30.51 -8.19 46.56
CA GLN A 226 -30.09 -9.33 47.40
C GLN A 226 -31.27 -9.89 48.21
N SER A 227 -31.99 -9.04 48.95
CA SER A 227 -33.15 -9.46 49.75
C SER A 227 -34.26 -10.08 48.87
N LEU A 228 -34.45 -9.59 47.65
CA LEU A 228 -35.40 -10.15 46.67
C LEU A 228 -34.98 -11.56 46.25
N THR A 229 -33.72 -11.80 45.91
CA THR A 229 -33.21 -13.12 45.49
C THR A 229 -33.35 -14.15 46.65
N GLU A 230 -33.15 -13.73 47.88
CA GLU A 230 -33.33 -14.58 49.07
C GLU A 230 -34.84 -14.86 49.31
N ALA A 231 -35.71 -13.89 49.15
CA ALA A 231 -37.13 -14.05 49.26
C ALA A 231 -37.72 -15.01 48.22
N MET A 232 -37.17 -15.00 46.99
CA MET A 232 -37.57 -15.95 45.92
C MET A 232 -37.32 -17.40 46.27
N LYS A 233 -36.27 -17.70 47.06
CA LYS A 233 -36.03 -19.07 47.56
C LYS A 233 -37.09 -19.55 48.56
N ALA A 234 -37.61 -18.61 49.33
CA ALA A 234 -38.56 -18.94 50.38
C ALA A 234 -40.00 -19.11 49.89
N VAL A 235 -40.29 -18.75 48.61
CA VAL A 235 -41.62 -18.83 47.98
C VAL A 235 -41.55 -19.74 46.76
N PRO A 236 -42.06 -21.01 46.83
CA PRO A 236 -41.81 -22.01 45.80
C PRO A 236 -42.49 -21.74 44.45
N ASP A 237 -43.53 -20.91 44.38
CA ASP A 237 -44.27 -20.53 43.19
C ASP A 237 -44.05 -19.06 42.78
N ALA A 238 -42.91 -18.50 43.20
CA ALA A 238 -42.42 -17.18 42.74
C ALA A 238 -41.10 -17.33 41.98
N MET A 239 -40.95 -16.54 40.90
CA MET A 239 -39.76 -16.59 40.03
C MET A 239 -39.30 -15.17 39.65
N LEU A 240 -37.97 -14.98 39.59
CA LEU A 240 -37.32 -13.77 39.11
C LEU A 240 -36.50 -14.07 37.88
N LEU A 241 -36.72 -13.36 36.79
CA LEU A 241 -35.86 -13.33 35.58
C LEU A 241 -35.22 -11.95 35.44
N ALA A 242 -33.90 -11.93 35.30
CA ALA A 242 -33.19 -10.70 35.08
C ALA A 242 -32.32 -10.78 33.84
N SER A 243 -32.41 -9.77 32.94
CA SER A 243 -31.46 -9.65 31.81
C SER A 243 -30.21 -8.89 32.23
N LEU A 244 -29.06 -9.44 31.85
CA LEU A 244 -27.77 -8.75 32.04
C LEU A 244 -27.02 -8.59 30.72
N PRO A 245 -26.31 -7.47 30.53
CA PRO A 245 -25.46 -7.27 29.38
C PRO A 245 -24.22 -8.16 29.44
N GLN A 246 -23.67 -8.49 28.28
CA GLN A 246 -22.42 -9.24 28.15
C GLN A 246 -21.33 -8.43 27.43
N SER A 247 -21.68 -7.38 26.67
CA SER A 247 -20.74 -6.55 25.94
C SER A 247 -20.48 -5.21 26.63
N GLU A 248 -19.26 -4.69 26.50
CA GLU A 248 -18.88 -3.36 27.03
C GLU A 248 -19.72 -2.22 26.43
N GLU A 249 -20.19 -2.36 25.20
CA GLU A 249 -21.04 -1.36 24.53
C GLU A 249 -22.41 -1.20 25.21
N GLU A 250 -22.97 -2.28 25.76
CA GLU A 250 -24.23 -2.25 26.52
C GLU A 250 -24.07 -1.57 27.89
N LEU A 251 -22.86 -1.54 28.43
CA LEU A 251 -22.59 -1.02 29.77
C LEU A 251 -22.58 0.50 29.86
N GLY A 252 -22.16 1.18 28.78
CA GLY A 252 -22.16 2.64 28.75
C GLY A 252 -21.13 3.32 29.65
N GLY A 253 -19.96 2.69 29.86
CA GLY A 253 -18.80 3.24 30.56
C GLY A 253 -18.57 2.64 31.97
N GLU A 254 -17.65 3.25 32.75
CA GLU A 254 -17.20 2.74 34.05
C GLU A 254 -18.32 2.47 35.08
N GLY A 255 -19.31 3.37 35.18
CA GLY A 255 -20.45 3.19 36.08
C GLY A 255 -21.32 1.97 35.72
N GLY A 256 -21.39 1.62 34.43
CA GLY A 256 -22.06 0.42 33.96
C GLY A 256 -21.31 -0.86 34.33
N MET A 257 -19.99 -0.83 34.27
CA MET A 257 -19.14 -1.94 34.66
C MET A 257 -19.24 -2.21 36.19
N GLU A 258 -19.19 -1.13 37.00
CA GLU A 258 -19.36 -1.19 38.44
C GLU A 258 -20.74 -1.77 38.84
N ALA A 259 -21.81 -1.30 38.18
CA ALA A 259 -23.16 -1.81 38.39
C ALA A 259 -23.31 -3.28 37.99
N LEU A 260 -22.76 -3.69 36.84
CA LEU A 260 -22.80 -5.08 36.39
C LEU A 260 -22.07 -6.01 37.38
N THR A 261 -20.85 -5.66 37.78
CA THR A 261 -20.04 -6.45 38.72
C THR A 261 -20.77 -6.65 40.05
N ALA A 262 -21.40 -5.59 40.57
CA ALA A 262 -22.16 -5.65 41.80
C ALA A 262 -23.41 -6.55 41.70
N ILE A 263 -24.15 -6.46 40.59
CA ILE A 263 -25.32 -7.32 40.34
C ILE A 263 -24.89 -8.78 40.18
N GLU A 264 -23.85 -9.04 39.41
CA GLU A 264 -23.34 -10.42 39.21
C GLU A 264 -22.95 -11.07 40.52
N ALA A 265 -22.32 -10.36 41.43
CA ALA A 265 -21.97 -10.86 42.76
C ALA A 265 -23.19 -11.27 43.56
N ILE A 266 -24.35 -10.61 43.40
CA ILE A 266 -25.62 -10.94 44.05
C ILE A 266 -26.24 -12.19 43.40
N PHE A 267 -26.36 -12.17 42.08
CA PHE A 267 -27.02 -13.23 41.33
C PHE A 267 -26.23 -14.54 41.31
N THR A 268 -24.89 -14.53 41.32
CA THR A 268 -24.04 -15.72 41.31
C THR A 268 -24.32 -16.72 42.43
N ARG A 269 -24.91 -16.27 43.53
CA ARG A 269 -25.24 -17.13 44.69
C ARG A 269 -26.51 -18.00 44.53
N VAL A 270 -27.31 -17.74 43.47
CA VAL A 270 -28.67 -18.33 43.36
C VAL A 270 -29.05 -18.66 41.94
N GLN A 271 -28.14 -18.81 41.00
CA GLN A 271 -28.52 -18.76 39.60
C GLN A 271 -28.57 -20.11 38.88
N SER A 272 -29.45 -20.16 37.88
CA SER A 272 -29.34 -20.94 36.66
C SER A 272 -28.95 -20.00 35.51
N ILE A 273 -27.90 -20.36 34.76
CA ILE A 273 -27.46 -19.57 33.59
C ILE A 273 -28.22 -20.08 32.37
N TRP A 274 -29.03 -19.22 31.80
CA TRP A 274 -29.72 -19.53 30.56
C TRP A 274 -28.73 -19.55 29.39
N LYS A 275 -28.78 -20.62 28.59
CA LYS A 275 -27.93 -20.80 27.43
C LYS A 275 -28.47 -19.99 26.21
N PRO A 276 -27.60 -19.29 25.50
CA PRO A 276 -28.01 -18.58 24.28
C PRO A 276 -28.49 -19.55 23.19
N VAL A 277 -29.17 -18.98 22.20
CA VAL A 277 -29.60 -19.67 20.97
C VAL A 277 -28.40 -20.34 20.30
N ALA A 278 -28.52 -21.63 19.98
CA ALA A 278 -27.48 -22.31 19.19
C ALA A 278 -27.43 -21.73 17.75
N PRO A 279 -26.26 -21.65 17.11
CA PRO A 279 -26.15 -21.14 15.74
C PRO A 279 -27.12 -21.80 14.78
N GLU A 280 -27.34 -23.11 14.90
CA GLU A 280 -28.22 -23.89 14.03
C GLU A 280 -29.70 -23.54 14.21
N GLU A 281 -30.10 -23.04 15.36
CA GLU A 281 -31.47 -22.62 15.67
C GLU A 281 -31.77 -21.21 15.10
N SER A 282 -30.75 -20.41 14.85
CA SER A 282 -30.90 -19.07 14.28
C SER A 282 -31.58 -19.10 12.92
N PHE A 283 -31.37 -20.18 12.15
CA PHE A 283 -32.01 -20.37 10.84
C PHE A 283 -33.54 -20.49 10.96
N GLU A 284 -34.01 -21.30 11.89
CA GLU A 284 -35.42 -21.46 12.13
C GLU A 284 -36.10 -20.21 12.67
N ILE A 285 -35.37 -19.43 13.50
CA ILE A 285 -35.85 -18.11 13.95
C ILE A 285 -36.08 -17.18 12.77
N VAL A 286 -35.07 -17.03 11.91
CA VAL A 286 -35.16 -16.17 10.73
C VAL A 286 -36.25 -16.64 9.76
N ARG A 287 -36.31 -17.94 9.52
CA ARG A 287 -37.31 -18.55 8.65
C ARG A 287 -38.73 -18.29 9.16
N ARG A 288 -39.02 -18.60 10.43
CA ARG A 288 -40.37 -18.45 11.00
C ARG A 288 -40.81 -16.98 11.13
N ARG A 289 -39.83 -16.10 11.30
CA ARG A 289 -40.08 -14.65 11.44
C ARG A 289 -40.37 -13.98 10.11
N LEU A 290 -39.75 -14.43 9.02
CA LEU A 290 -39.85 -13.81 7.71
C LEU A 290 -40.91 -14.49 6.80
N PHE A 291 -41.21 -15.77 6.99
CA PHE A 291 -42.12 -16.55 6.12
C PHE A 291 -43.35 -17.06 6.88
N ALA A 292 -44.52 -16.70 6.35
CA ALA A 292 -45.80 -17.17 6.86
C ALA A 292 -46.01 -18.68 6.60
N SER A 293 -45.57 -19.16 5.45
CA SER A 293 -45.64 -20.56 5.12
C SER A 293 -44.54 -20.97 4.17
N ILE A 294 -44.05 -22.19 4.33
CA ILE A 294 -43.17 -22.87 3.40
C ILE A 294 -43.89 -24.15 3.02
N GLY A 295 -44.41 -24.17 1.78
CA GLY A 295 -45.17 -25.31 1.21
C GLY A 295 -44.23 -26.34 0.61
N GLY A 296 -44.82 -27.45 0.20
CA GLY A 296 -44.21 -28.44 -0.69
C GLY A 296 -42.94 -29.10 -0.15
N GLU A 297 -43.05 -30.11 0.75
CA GLU A 297 -41.86 -30.88 1.17
C GLU A 297 -41.13 -31.51 -0.02
N SER A 298 -41.87 -31.96 -1.02
CA SER A 298 -41.30 -32.51 -2.27
C SER A 298 -40.52 -31.47 -3.07
N GLU A 299 -41.06 -30.25 -3.21
CA GLU A 299 -40.38 -29.20 -3.96
C GLU A 299 -39.10 -28.68 -3.27
N ARG A 300 -39.11 -28.66 -1.94
CA ARG A 300 -37.90 -28.36 -1.15
C ARG A 300 -36.84 -29.41 -1.35
N GLU A 301 -37.25 -30.69 -1.24
CA GLU A 301 -36.37 -31.84 -1.43
C GLU A 301 -35.77 -31.87 -2.85
N ASP A 302 -36.56 -31.60 -3.88
CA ASP A 302 -36.08 -31.53 -5.25
C ASP A 302 -35.05 -30.40 -5.45
N THR A 303 -35.24 -29.27 -4.75
CA THR A 303 -34.28 -28.18 -4.81
C THR A 303 -32.98 -28.55 -4.07
N CYS A 304 -33.08 -29.07 -2.84
CA CYS A 304 -31.92 -29.50 -2.07
C CYS A 304 -31.10 -30.57 -2.81
N ARG A 305 -31.81 -31.55 -3.40
CA ARG A 305 -31.20 -32.61 -4.20
C ARG A 305 -30.41 -32.07 -5.37
N ALA A 306 -30.98 -31.16 -6.15
CA ALA A 306 -30.30 -30.60 -7.32
C ALA A 306 -29.05 -29.82 -6.96
N PHE A 307 -29.02 -29.07 -5.86
CA PHE A 307 -27.80 -28.41 -5.36
C PHE A 307 -26.76 -29.44 -4.89
N MET A 308 -27.19 -30.49 -4.13
CA MET A 308 -26.29 -31.56 -3.69
C MET A 308 -25.70 -32.35 -4.85
N GLU A 309 -26.49 -32.65 -5.89
CA GLU A 309 -26.01 -33.28 -7.12
C GLU A 309 -24.94 -32.42 -7.82
N MET A 310 -25.14 -31.10 -7.88
CA MET A 310 -24.15 -30.15 -8.42
C MET A 310 -22.86 -30.18 -7.61
N TYR A 311 -22.91 -30.19 -6.28
CA TYR A 311 -21.74 -30.24 -5.40
C TYR A 311 -20.99 -31.57 -5.54
N HIS A 312 -21.70 -32.71 -5.47
CA HIS A 312 -21.10 -34.03 -5.61
C HIS A 312 -20.48 -34.27 -6.99
N ALA A 313 -21.07 -33.70 -8.05
CA ALA A 313 -20.52 -33.80 -9.39
C ALA A 313 -19.23 -32.99 -9.55
N ASN A 314 -18.95 -32.01 -8.66
CA ASN A 314 -17.80 -31.08 -8.77
C ASN A 314 -17.09 -30.91 -7.43
N PRO A 315 -16.56 -31.98 -6.81
CA PRO A 315 -16.06 -31.96 -5.44
C PRO A 315 -14.86 -31.03 -5.21
N THR A 316 -14.07 -30.74 -6.24
CA THR A 316 -12.90 -29.84 -6.15
C THR A 316 -13.25 -28.36 -6.29
N LEU A 317 -14.47 -28.03 -6.73
CA LEU A 317 -14.91 -26.67 -6.98
C LEU A 317 -15.68 -26.04 -5.80
N PHE A 318 -16.00 -26.83 -4.79
CA PHE A 318 -16.75 -26.42 -3.61
C PHE A 318 -16.04 -26.87 -2.32
N PRO A 319 -16.32 -26.23 -1.17
CA PRO A 319 -15.78 -26.66 0.12
C PRO A 319 -16.11 -28.13 0.45
N THR A 320 -15.25 -28.78 1.20
CA THR A 320 -15.38 -30.22 1.49
C THR A 320 -16.60 -30.57 2.36
N ASP A 321 -16.98 -29.67 3.28
CA ASP A 321 -18.11 -29.82 4.17
C ASP A 321 -19.47 -29.87 3.43
N VAL A 322 -19.56 -29.21 2.27
CA VAL A 322 -20.82 -29.26 1.45
C VAL A 322 -21.06 -30.60 0.79
N GLN A 323 -20.08 -31.51 0.79
CA GLN A 323 -20.22 -32.88 0.29
C GLN A 323 -20.93 -33.80 1.32
N GLU A 324 -21.07 -33.37 2.55
CA GLU A 324 -21.60 -34.19 3.63
C GLU A 324 -23.14 -34.18 3.67
N ALA A 325 -23.75 -35.30 4.12
CA ALA A 325 -25.19 -35.40 4.33
C ALA A 325 -25.73 -34.34 5.32
N ALA A 326 -24.92 -33.97 6.28
CA ALA A 326 -25.25 -32.93 7.27
C ALA A 326 -25.51 -31.57 6.58
N TYR A 327 -24.82 -31.26 5.46
CA TYR A 327 -25.05 -30.04 4.72
C TYR A 327 -26.41 -30.05 4.00
N ALA A 328 -26.84 -31.20 3.48
CA ALA A 328 -28.17 -31.36 2.90
C ALA A 328 -29.26 -31.10 3.94
N ASP A 329 -29.10 -31.63 5.17
CA ASP A 329 -30.03 -31.38 6.27
C ASP A 329 -30.04 -29.91 6.67
N ARG A 330 -28.89 -29.27 6.68
CA ARG A 330 -28.76 -27.83 6.92
C ARG A 330 -29.50 -27.02 5.86
N MET A 331 -29.35 -27.36 4.57
CA MET A 331 -30.03 -26.72 3.45
C MET A 331 -31.55 -26.85 3.55
N ARG A 332 -32.07 -28.02 3.96
CA ARG A 332 -33.51 -28.20 4.23
C ARG A 332 -34.03 -27.30 5.34
N LYS A 333 -33.24 -27.12 6.40
CA LYS A 333 -33.61 -26.27 7.56
C LYS A 333 -33.55 -24.78 7.20
N THR A 334 -32.59 -24.35 6.37
CA THR A 334 -32.44 -22.96 5.99
C THR A 334 -33.35 -22.53 4.83
N TYR A 335 -33.97 -23.46 4.10
CA TYR A 335 -34.80 -23.15 2.94
C TYR A 335 -35.85 -22.05 3.25
N PRO A 336 -36.03 -20.99 2.41
CA PRO A 336 -35.52 -20.83 1.05
C PRO A 336 -34.17 -20.09 0.94
N LEU A 337 -33.48 -19.91 2.06
CA LEU A 337 -32.17 -19.26 2.09
C LEU A 337 -31.07 -20.32 1.96
N HIS A 338 -30.04 -20.03 1.16
CA HIS A 338 -28.87 -20.89 1.08
C HIS A 338 -28.05 -20.81 2.38
N PRO A 339 -27.47 -21.91 2.92
CA PRO A 339 -26.67 -21.88 4.14
C PRO A 339 -25.55 -20.82 4.15
N GLU A 340 -24.85 -20.62 3.02
CA GLU A 340 -23.78 -19.64 2.89
C GLU A 340 -24.24 -18.19 3.17
N VAL A 341 -25.52 -17.84 2.95
CA VAL A 341 -26.06 -16.52 3.32
C VAL A 341 -26.01 -16.33 4.82
N PHE A 342 -26.36 -17.37 5.59
CA PHE A 342 -26.29 -17.32 7.04
C PHE A 342 -24.85 -17.27 7.51
N ASP A 343 -23.96 -18.07 6.92
CA ASP A 343 -22.56 -18.14 7.32
C ASP A 343 -21.90 -16.76 7.17
N ARG A 344 -22.11 -16.09 6.06
CA ARG A 344 -21.56 -14.73 5.89
C ARG A 344 -22.18 -13.72 6.84
N LEU A 345 -23.50 -13.73 6.99
CA LEU A 345 -24.19 -12.79 7.86
C LEU A 345 -23.92 -13.01 9.37
N TYR A 346 -23.82 -14.26 9.82
CA TYR A 346 -23.56 -14.60 11.22
C TYR A 346 -22.08 -14.68 11.60
N THR A 347 -21.19 -15.03 10.66
CA THR A 347 -19.75 -15.13 10.93
C THR A 347 -19.04 -13.81 10.65
N ASP A 348 -19.27 -13.24 9.49
CA ASP A 348 -18.51 -12.07 9.04
C ASP A 348 -19.20 -10.75 9.43
N TRP A 349 -20.49 -10.59 9.04
CA TRP A 349 -21.22 -9.35 9.28
C TRP A 349 -21.55 -9.12 10.76
N SER A 350 -21.74 -10.18 11.54
CA SER A 350 -22.01 -10.07 12.99
C SER A 350 -20.82 -9.54 13.80
N THR A 351 -19.62 -9.46 13.20
CA THR A 351 -18.44 -8.83 13.81
C THR A 351 -18.52 -7.30 13.77
N LEU A 352 -19.39 -6.75 12.92
CA LEU A 352 -19.60 -5.31 12.81
C LEU A 352 -20.36 -4.78 14.02
N PRO A 353 -19.85 -3.74 14.74
CA PRO A 353 -20.44 -3.26 16.01
C PRO A 353 -21.91 -2.88 15.89
N LYS A 354 -22.36 -2.36 14.75
CA LYS A 354 -23.74 -1.92 14.52
C LYS A 354 -24.68 -3.03 14.05
N PHE A 355 -24.20 -4.21 13.70
CA PHE A 355 -24.99 -5.25 13.02
C PHE A 355 -25.83 -6.14 13.94
N GLN A 356 -25.82 -6.03 15.23
CA GLN A 356 -26.70 -6.65 16.22
C GLN A 356 -27.14 -8.13 15.96
N LYS A 357 -26.23 -9.00 15.48
CA LYS A 357 -26.47 -10.45 15.27
C LYS A 357 -27.84 -10.77 14.64
N THR A 358 -28.66 -11.63 15.29
CA THR A 358 -29.96 -12.11 14.78
C THR A 358 -30.90 -10.98 14.36
N ARG A 359 -30.94 -9.87 15.13
CA ARG A 359 -31.77 -8.70 14.80
C ARG A 359 -31.30 -8.03 13.52
N GLY A 360 -29.98 -7.87 13.33
CA GLY A 360 -29.42 -7.34 12.10
C GLY A 360 -29.70 -8.21 10.89
N VAL A 361 -29.57 -9.52 11.03
CA VAL A 361 -29.92 -10.50 9.98
C VAL A 361 -31.40 -10.41 9.62
N LEU A 362 -32.30 -10.38 10.60
CA LEU A 362 -33.74 -10.26 10.36
C LEU A 362 -34.09 -8.98 9.60
N GLN A 363 -33.57 -7.82 10.04
CA GLN A 363 -33.80 -6.54 9.39
C GLN A 363 -33.29 -6.51 7.97
N TYR A 364 -32.06 -7.01 7.76
CA TYR A 364 -31.42 -7.05 6.46
C TYR A 364 -32.19 -7.97 5.50
N MET A 365 -32.46 -9.20 5.92
CA MET A 365 -33.14 -10.20 5.09
C MET A 365 -34.60 -9.83 4.80
N ALA A 366 -35.28 -9.13 5.69
CA ALA A 366 -36.63 -8.65 5.40
C ALA A 366 -36.67 -7.69 4.19
N ILE A 367 -35.71 -6.75 4.10
CA ILE A 367 -35.55 -5.86 2.96
C ILE A 367 -35.19 -6.67 1.70
N VAL A 368 -34.20 -7.56 1.80
CA VAL A 368 -33.75 -8.39 0.67
C VAL A 368 -34.92 -9.25 0.12
N ILE A 369 -35.67 -9.92 0.98
CA ILE A 369 -36.81 -10.75 0.58
C ILE A 369 -37.92 -9.91 -0.10
N ASN A 370 -38.23 -8.73 0.47
CA ASN A 370 -39.17 -7.80 -0.14
C ASN A 370 -38.74 -7.44 -1.56
N ARG A 371 -37.49 -7.06 -1.76
CA ARG A 371 -36.99 -6.65 -3.07
C ARG A 371 -36.91 -7.81 -4.05
N LEU A 372 -36.43 -8.96 -3.63
CA LEU A 372 -36.40 -10.17 -4.46
C LEU A 372 -37.81 -10.61 -4.86
N TRP A 373 -38.81 -10.43 -4.00
CA TRP A 373 -40.19 -10.70 -4.30
C TRP A 373 -40.72 -9.75 -5.39
N ASN A 374 -40.49 -8.46 -5.24
CA ASN A 374 -40.97 -7.42 -6.18
C ASN A 374 -40.21 -7.42 -7.52
N LEU A 375 -38.94 -7.90 -7.52
CA LEU A 375 -38.12 -8.06 -8.73
C LEU A 375 -38.40 -9.38 -9.49
N ASP A 376 -39.41 -10.15 -9.05
CA ASP A 376 -39.74 -11.43 -9.66
C ASP A 376 -38.58 -12.43 -9.74
N ASN A 377 -37.77 -12.50 -8.66
CA ASN A 377 -36.64 -13.42 -8.63
C ASN A 377 -37.07 -14.87 -8.82
N ASN A 378 -36.50 -15.56 -9.80
CA ASN A 378 -36.83 -16.93 -10.18
C ASN A 378 -35.81 -17.97 -9.75
N ASP A 379 -34.87 -17.67 -8.86
CA ASP A 379 -33.95 -18.63 -8.34
C ASP A 379 -34.65 -19.69 -7.47
N ALA A 380 -34.11 -20.89 -7.40
CA ALA A 380 -34.68 -21.95 -6.57
C ALA A 380 -34.37 -21.75 -5.08
N LEU A 381 -33.23 -21.11 -4.76
CA LEU A 381 -32.78 -20.66 -3.44
C LEU A 381 -32.29 -19.23 -3.49
N ILE A 382 -32.41 -18.50 -2.39
CA ILE A 382 -31.81 -17.19 -2.20
C ILE A 382 -30.36 -17.40 -1.80
N THR A 383 -29.44 -17.17 -2.75
CA THR A 383 -27.97 -17.20 -2.54
C THR A 383 -27.43 -15.79 -2.31
N LEU A 384 -26.16 -15.65 -1.89
CA LEU A 384 -25.49 -14.33 -1.81
C LEU A 384 -25.52 -13.61 -3.16
N GLY A 385 -25.26 -14.33 -4.24
CA GLY A 385 -25.31 -13.80 -5.60
C GLY A 385 -26.69 -13.31 -6.05
N ALA A 386 -27.76 -13.72 -5.39
CA ALA A 386 -29.11 -13.25 -5.68
C ALA A 386 -29.42 -11.88 -5.08
N ILE A 387 -28.71 -11.46 -4.02
CA ILE A 387 -29.01 -10.22 -3.27
C ILE A 387 -28.76 -9.00 -4.14
N PRO A 388 -29.78 -8.16 -4.44
CA PRO A 388 -29.66 -7.06 -5.38
C PRO A 388 -29.05 -5.82 -4.73
N LEU A 389 -27.72 -5.70 -4.74
CA LEU A 389 -27.00 -4.55 -4.17
C LEU A 389 -27.23 -3.25 -4.94
N SER A 390 -27.67 -3.31 -6.19
CA SER A 390 -28.07 -2.15 -7.00
C SER A 390 -29.45 -1.56 -6.62
N ASP A 391 -30.18 -2.23 -5.75
CA ASP A 391 -31.42 -1.66 -5.18
C ASP A 391 -31.05 -0.70 -4.04
N THR A 392 -31.62 0.52 -4.07
CA THR A 392 -31.26 1.61 -3.14
C THR A 392 -31.47 1.27 -1.67
N ASP A 393 -32.50 0.49 -1.34
CA ASP A 393 -32.77 0.14 0.06
C ASP A 393 -31.83 -0.97 0.54
N VAL A 394 -31.49 -1.93 -0.32
CA VAL A 394 -30.53 -2.99 -0.02
C VAL A 394 -29.12 -2.41 0.08
N GLU A 395 -28.74 -1.51 -0.82
CA GLU A 395 -27.45 -0.80 -0.79
C GLU A 395 -27.29 0.01 0.47
N ALA A 396 -28.25 0.91 0.77
CA ALA A 396 -28.22 1.76 1.96
C ALA A 396 -28.18 0.92 3.24
N LYS A 397 -28.92 -0.21 3.28
CA LYS A 397 -28.90 -1.11 4.44
C LYS A 397 -27.59 -1.85 4.58
N SER A 398 -26.94 -2.22 3.50
CA SER A 398 -25.63 -2.87 3.50
C SER A 398 -24.53 -1.91 3.97
N THR A 399 -24.48 -0.69 3.37
CA THR A 399 -23.42 0.28 3.62
C THR A 399 -23.50 0.95 4.98
N GLN A 400 -24.71 1.04 5.59
CA GLN A 400 -24.88 1.65 6.93
C GLN A 400 -24.03 0.98 8.03
N TYR A 401 -23.66 -0.27 7.84
CA TYR A 401 -22.83 -1.04 8.80
C TYR A 401 -21.34 -0.96 8.51
N LEU A 402 -20.97 -0.49 7.32
CA LEU A 402 -19.60 -0.43 6.83
C LEU A 402 -18.99 0.97 7.01
N ILE A 403 -17.71 1.11 6.68
CA ILE A 403 -17.05 2.41 6.57
C ILE A 403 -17.60 3.17 5.35
N PRO A 404 -17.61 4.51 5.36
CA PRO A 404 -18.05 5.30 4.20
C PRO A 404 -17.23 4.99 2.93
N GLY A 405 -17.87 5.12 1.75
CA GLY A 405 -17.24 4.99 0.45
C GLY A 405 -17.53 3.67 -0.28
N TRP A 406 -18.44 2.84 0.24
CA TRP A 406 -18.84 1.59 -0.43
C TRP A 406 -19.85 1.80 -1.55
N GLU A 407 -20.71 2.82 -1.48
CA GLU A 407 -21.73 3.11 -2.48
C GLU A 407 -21.13 3.26 -3.91
N PRO A 408 -20.07 4.08 -4.12
CA PRO A 408 -19.43 4.18 -5.43
C PRO A 408 -18.80 2.87 -5.91
N VAL A 409 -18.30 2.02 -5.01
CA VAL A 409 -17.72 0.72 -5.35
C VAL A 409 -18.79 -0.25 -5.80
N ILE A 410 -19.92 -0.29 -5.08
CA ILE A 410 -21.07 -1.13 -5.45
C ILE A 410 -21.59 -0.72 -6.84
N GLU A 411 -21.84 0.57 -7.07
CA GLU A 411 -22.39 1.08 -8.32
C GLU A 411 -21.44 0.89 -9.52
N SER A 412 -20.14 1.15 -9.32
CA SER A 412 -19.17 1.09 -10.42
C SER A 412 -18.66 -0.31 -10.73
N GLU A 413 -18.60 -1.23 -9.76
CA GLU A 413 -17.91 -2.51 -9.96
C GLU A 413 -18.76 -3.76 -9.69
N ILE A 414 -19.65 -3.72 -8.65
CA ILE A 414 -20.24 -4.95 -8.10
C ILE A 414 -21.60 -5.24 -8.73
N ASP A 415 -22.49 -4.27 -8.77
CA ASP A 415 -23.89 -4.51 -9.15
C ASP A 415 -24.49 -3.38 -9.98
N GLY A 416 -25.49 -3.74 -10.81
CA GLY A 416 -26.17 -2.83 -11.73
C GLY A 416 -25.58 -2.87 -13.15
N LEU A 417 -26.34 -2.31 -14.10
CA LEU A 417 -26.00 -2.34 -15.54
C LEU A 417 -24.73 -1.57 -15.88
N ARG A 418 -24.36 -0.59 -15.09
CA ARG A 418 -23.18 0.25 -15.32
C ARG A 418 -21.93 -0.28 -14.62
N SER A 419 -22.09 -1.20 -13.67
CA SER A 419 -20.97 -1.81 -12.97
C SER A 419 -20.10 -2.63 -13.94
N ILE A 420 -18.83 -2.83 -13.57
CA ILE A 420 -17.92 -3.73 -14.32
C ILE A 420 -18.55 -5.13 -14.45
N ALA A 421 -19.11 -5.67 -13.37
CA ALA A 421 -19.77 -6.97 -13.38
C ALA A 421 -21.00 -6.99 -14.32
N GLY A 422 -21.82 -5.93 -14.32
CA GLY A 422 -22.97 -5.81 -15.23
C GLY A 422 -22.57 -5.69 -16.70
N GLN A 423 -21.50 -4.96 -16.99
CA GLN A 423 -20.95 -4.86 -18.33
C GLN A 423 -20.38 -6.19 -18.83
N LEU A 424 -19.72 -6.96 -17.98
CA LEU A 424 -19.24 -8.29 -18.30
C LEU A 424 -20.38 -9.24 -18.66
N ASP A 425 -21.46 -9.24 -17.85
CA ASP A 425 -22.66 -10.04 -18.13
C ASP A 425 -23.34 -9.63 -19.44
N ALA A 426 -23.33 -8.33 -19.78
CA ALA A 426 -23.89 -7.83 -21.02
C ALA A 426 -23.03 -8.17 -22.26
N GLN A 427 -21.72 -8.21 -22.12
CA GLN A 427 -20.78 -8.46 -23.21
C GLN A 427 -20.62 -9.94 -23.56
N LYS A 428 -20.75 -10.83 -22.58
CA LYS A 428 -20.53 -12.28 -22.74
C LYS A 428 -21.84 -13.05 -22.50
N PRO A 429 -22.43 -13.68 -23.54
CA PRO A 429 -23.70 -14.42 -23.40
C PRO A 429 -23.65 -15.52 -22.35
N ASP A 430 -22.51 -16.22 -22.21
CA ASP A 430 -22.32 -17.29 -21.23
C ASP A 430 -22.37 -16.76 -19.78
N TYR A 431 -21.97 -15.52 -19.55
CA TYR A 431 -22.10 -14.86 -18.24
C TYR A 431 -23.52 -14.33 -18.04
N GLY A 432 -24.08 -13.70 -19.08
CA GLY A 432 -25.36 -13.00 -19.04
C GLY A 432 -26.56 -13.88 -18.75
N ALA A 433 -26.54 -15.14 -19.23
CA ALA A 433 -27.63 -16.11 -19.05
C ALA A 433 -28.05 -16.27 -17.56
N PHE A 434 -27.08 -16.20 -16.63
CA PHE A 434 -27.29 -16.32 -15.19
C PHE A 434 -26.81 -15.08 -14.42
N LYS A 435 -26.37 -14.03 -15.07
CA LYS A 435 -25.71 -12.85 -14.45
C LYS A 435 -24.53 -13.27 -13.57
N MET A 436 -23.66 -14.10 -14.12
CA MET A 436 -22.59 -14.77 -13.37
C MET A 436 -21.60 -13.79 -12.77
N ALA A 437 -21.21 -12.73 -13.50
CA ALA A 437 -20.26 -11.75 -13.02
C ALA A 437 -20.84 -10.94 -11.85
N GLN A 438 -22.10 -10.49 -11.93
CA GLN A 438 -22.77 -9.79 -10.83
C GLN A 438 -22.94 -10.71 -9.61
N ARG A 439 -23.34 -11.98 -9.80
CA ARG A 439 -23.46 -12.95 -8.71
C ARG A 439 -22.14 -13.20 -8.01
N THR A 440 -21.07 -13.36 -8.77
CA THR A 440 -19.72 -13.54 -8.26
C THR A 440 -19.23 -12.31 -7.48
N ALA A 441 -19.43 -11.11 -8.05
CA ALA A 441 -19.04 -9.85 -7.41
C ALA A 441 -19.80 -9.62 -6.09
N ARG A 442 -21.13 -9.89 -6.05
CA ARG A 442 -21.94 -9.81 -4.84
C ARG A 442 -21.45 -10.79 -3.77
N SER A 443 -21.13 -12.04 -4.14
CA SER A 443 -20.57 -13.03 -3.20
C SER A 443 -19.23 -12.59 -2.60
N ILE A 444 -18.34 -12.01 -3.44
CA ILE A 444 -17.08 -11.43 -2.96
C ILE A 444 -17.35 -10.28 -1.99
N PHE A 445 -18.30 -9.39 -2.31
CA PHE A 445 -18.66 -8.28 -1.41
C PHE A 445 -19.10 -8.78 -0.04
N PHE A 446 -20.04 -9.72 0.02
CA PHE A 446 -20.55 -10.23 1.29
C PHE A 446 -19.49 -10.94 2.14
N GLY A 447 -18.56 -11.63 1.49
CA GLY A 447 -17.47 -12.33 2.18
C GLY A 447 -16.26 -11.45 2.51
N SER A 448 -16.21 -10.20 2.05
CA SER A 448 -15.02 -9.37 2.22
C SER A 448 -15.27 -8.00 2.85
N ALA A 449 -16.42 -7.36 2.61
CA ALA A 449 -16.69 -6.00 3.07
C ALA A 449 -16.58 -5.83 4.60
N PRO A 450 -17.03 -6.74 5.46
CA PRO A 450 -16.86 -6.62 6.91
C PRO A 450 -15.40 -6.55 7.35
N SER A 451 -14.50 -7.25 6.67
CA SER A 451 -13.07 -7.26 7.00
C SER A 451 -12.37 -5.92 6.76
N SER A 452 -13.00 -4.99 6.05
CA SER A 452 -12.48 -3.63 5.87
C SER A 452 -12.56 -2.77 7.15
N VAL A 453 -13.42 -3.13 8.08
CA VAL A 453 -13.63 -2.43 9.37
C VAL A 453 -12.71 -2.98 10.46
N CYS A 454 -12.43 -4.29 10.45
CA CYS A 454 -11.65 -4.96 11.49
C CYS A 454 -10.16 -4.99 11.16
N VAL A 455 -9.41 -3.98 11.61
CA VAL A 455 -7.94 -3.91 11.49
C VAL A 455 -7.28 -4.70 12.64
N GLN A 456 -7.49 -6.00 12.73
CA GLN A 456 -6.63 -6.84 13.55
C GLN A 456 -5.49 -7.40 12.68
N ALA A 457 -4.26 -7.24 13.14
CA ALA A 457 -3.04 -7.55 12.38
C ALA A 457 -2.91 -9.02 11.90
N ASN A 458 -3.79 -9.92 12.33
CA ASN A 458 -3.80 -11.35 12.00
C ASN A 458 -5.12 -11.84 11.38
N SER A 459 -6.06 -10.97 10.99
CA SER A 459 -7.29 -11.44 10.36
C SER A 459 -7.04 -11.76 8.88
N THR A 460 -7.41 -12.94 8.44
CA THR A 460 -7.35 -13.36 7.04
C THR A 460 -8.37 -12.56 6.23
N ARG A 461 -7.90 -11.64 5.39
CA ARG A 461 -8.76 -10.75 4.61
C ARG A 461 -9.32 -11.47 3.37
N GLY A 462 -10.58 -11.18 3.06
CA GLY A 462 -11.22 -11.66 1.83
C GLY A 462 -11.86 -13.04 1.95
N ILE A 463 -12.47 -13.48 0.86
CA ILE A 463 -13.15 -14.77 0.70
C ILE A 463 -12.40 -15.62 -0.34
N ASP A 464 -12.31 -16.92 -0.10
CA ASP A 464 -11.70 -17.85 -1.05
C ASP A 464 -12.64 -18.23 -2.20
N GLU A 465 -12.05 -18.78 -3.24
CA GLU A 465 -12.74 -19.09 -4.48
C GLU A 465 -13.85 -20.14 -4.32
N LEU A 466 -13.66 -21.12 -3.44
CA LEU A 466 -14.64 -22.18 -3.18
C LEU A 466 -15.92 -21.61 -2.57
N HIS A 467 -15.80 -20.70 -1.60
CA HIS A 467 -16.94 -20.02 -0.98
C HIS A 467 -17.57 -18.97 -1.91
N ILE A 468 -16.78 -18.31 -2.79
CA ILE A 468 -17.34 -17.44 -3.83
C ILE A 468 -18.27 -18.22 -4.74
N ARG A 469 -17.83 -19.40 -5.22
CA ARG A 469 -18.69 -20.28 -6.04
C ARG A 469 -19.91 -20.77 -5.26
N LEU A 470 -19.72 -21.18 -4.02
CA LEU A 470 -20.81 -21.65 -3.16
C LEU A 470 -21.91 -20.59 -2.99
N GLY A 471 -21.53 -19.31 -2.83
CA GLY A 471 -22.47 -18.20 -2.72
C GLY A 471 -23.10 -17.73 -4.03
N SER A 472 -22.59 -18.17 -5.19
CA SER A 472 -22.96 -17.66 -6.51
C SER A 472 -23.62 -18.69 -7.42
N ALA A 473 -23.19 -19.95 -7.33
CA ALA A 473 -23.60 -21.00 -8.27
C ALA A 473 -25.04 -21.46 -8.10
N LEU A 474 -25.68 -21.75 -9.23
CA LEU A 474 -27.01 -22.35 -9.31
C LEU A 474 -26.93 -23.63 -10.13
N PRO A 475 -27.77 -24.66 -9.85
CA PRO A 475 -27.90 -25.84 -10.69
C PRO A 475 -28.23 -25.47 -12.14
N GLY A 476 -27.48 -26.00 -13.08
CA GLY A 476 -27.59 -25.71 -14.51
C GLY A 476 -26.62 -24.66 -15.04
N MET A 477 -25.83 -24.01 -14.16
CA MET A 477 -24.72 -23.15 -14.59
C MET A 477 -23.50 -23.95 -15.06
N SER A 478 -22.77 -23.42 -16.03
CA SER A 478 -21.46 -23.93 -16.42
C SER A 478 -20.39 -23.51 -15.41
N LEU A 479 -19.99 -24.42 -14.53
CA LEU A 479 -19.03 -24.10 -13.46
C LEU A 479 -17.61 -23.78 -13.96
N GLY A 480 -17.21 -24.30 -15.14
CA GLY A 480 -15.91 -23.99 -15.74
C GLY A 480 -15.74 -22.52 -16.13
N VAL A 481 -16.83 -21.78 -16.28
CA VAL A 481 -16.83 -20.35 -16.63
C VAL A 481 -16.46 -19.46 -15.42
N PHE A 482 -16.55 -19.96 -14.18
CA PHE A 482 -16.26 -19.15 -12.99
C PHE A 482 -14.82 -18.65 -12.91
N GLU A 483 -13.85 -19.44 -13.36
CA GLU A 483 -12.45 -19.03 -13.40
C GLU A 483 -12.24 -17.85 -14.35
N ASP A 484 -12.90 -17.89 -15.50
CA ASP A 484 -12.87 -16.81 -16.46
C ASP A 484 -13.54 -15.54 -15.90
N VAL A 485 -14.68 -15.69 -15.21
CA VAL A 485 -15.39 -14.59 -14.54
C VAL A 485 -14.51 -13.93 -13.48
N LEU A 486 -13.85 -14.72 -12.62
CA LEU A 486 -12.94 -14.21 -11.58
C LEU A 486 -11.74 -13.52 -12.18
N SER A 487 -11.18 -14.08 -13.28
CA SER A 487 -10.07 -13.46 -14.00
C SER A 487 -10.47 -12.13 -14.63
N ASP A 488 -11.62 -12.08 -15.29
CA ASP A 488 -12.15 -10.85 -15.91
C ASP A 488 -12.47 -9.77 -14.87
N LEU A 489 -13.09 -10.15 -13.76
CA LEU A 489 -13.35 -9.22 -12.65
C LEU A 489 -12.04 -8.68 -12.08
N ARG A 490 -11.06 -9.55 -11.78
CA ARG A 490 -9.73 -9.15 -11.29
C ARG A 490 -9.05 -8.18 -12.26
N ASP A 491 -9.12 -8.48 -13.57
CA ASP A 491 -8.39 -7.72 -14.58
C ASP A 491 -9.07 -6.39 -14.95
N LYS A 492 -10.38 -6.25 -14.74
CA LYS A 492 -11.14 -5.03 -15.08
C LYS A 492 -11.51 -4.16 -13.88
N SER A 493 -11.65 -4.73 -12.69
CA SER A 493 -12.05 -3.98 -11.50
C SER A 493 -10.90 -3.16 -10.91
N GLN A 494 -11.22 -1.95 -10.48
CA GLN A 494 -10.28 -1.03 -9.86
C GLN A 494 -10.16 -1.25 -8.34
N TYR A 495 -11.25 -1.68 -7.70
CA TYR A 495 -11.34 -1.84 -6.25
C TYR A 495 -11.26 -3.31 -5.80
N LEU A 496 -11.19 -4.27 -6.72
CA LEU A 496 -11.01 -5.69 -6.42
C LEU A 496 -9.52 -6.01 -6.28
N THR A 497 -9.16 -6.62 -5.17
CA THR A 497 -7.82 -7.16 -4.94
C THR A 497 -7.89 -8.68 -4.88
N ALA A 498 -6.96 -9.35 -5.60
CA ALA A 498 -6.77 -10.79 -5.55
C ALA A 498 -5.44 -11.10 -4.83
N GLY A 499 -5.51 -11.88 -3.75
CA GLY A 499 -4.36 -12.50 -3.11
C GLY A 499 -3.94 -13.80 -3.80
N LEU A 500 -3.28 -14.72 -3.08
CA LEU A 500 -2.89 -16.03 -3.62
C LEU A 500 -4.12 -16.90 -3.94
N ASP A 501 -5.10 -16.93 -3.04
CA ASP A 501 -6.31 -17.76 -3.10
C ASP A 501 -7.58 -17.04 -2.64
N ARG A 502 -7.50 -15.73 -2.34
CA ARG A 502 -8.59 -14.95 -1.76
C ARG A 502 -8.82 -13.65 -2.51
N PHE A 503 -10.09 -13.24 -2.57
CA PHE A 503 -10.56 -12.04 -3.24
C PHE A 503 -11.28 -11.13 -2.25
N TRP A 504 -11.07 -9.80 -2.39
CA TRP A 504 -11.80 -8.81 -1.59
C TRP A 504 -11.96 -7.49 -2.33
N TYR A 505 -13.12 -6.88 -2.15
CA TYR A 505 -13.33 -5.49 -2.48
C TYR A 505 -12.84 -4.57 -1.35
N ASP A 506 -12.41 -3.38 -1.69
CA ASP A 506 -12.05 -2.31 -0.75
C ASP A 506 -12.62 -0.98 -1.26
N THR A 507 -12.79 -0.01 -0.38
CA THR A 507 -13.11 1.38 -0.76
C THR A 507 -11.90 2.13 -1.34
N ARG A 508 -10.72 1.51 -1.32
CA ARG A 508 -9.46 2.02 -1.85
C ARG A 508 -9.08 1.29 -3.11
N PRO A 509 -8.60 2.01 -4.13
CA PRO A 509 -8.25 1.36 -5.39
C PRO A 509 -7.08 0.39 -5.25
N ASN A 510 -7.06 -0.62 -6.08
CA ASN A 510 -5.93 -1.53 -6.22
C ASN A 510 -4.76 -0.78 -6.87
N LEU A 511 -3.65 -0.64 -6.13
CA LEU A 511 -2.47 0.11 -6.56
C LEU A 511 -1.92 -0.35 -7.91
N ARG A 512 -1.94 -1.65 -8.18
CA ARG A 512 -1.46 -2.18 -9.45
C ARG A 512 -2.33 -1.72 -10.62
N ARG A 513 -3.64 -1.74 -10.43
CA ARG A 513 -4.60 -1.31 -11.44
C ARG A 513 -4.56 0.20 -11.64
N GLU A 514 -4.45 0.96 -10.56
CA GLU A 514 -4.28 2.40 -10.59
C GLU A 514 -3.02 2.77 -11.39
N MET A 515 -1.91 2.07 -11.13
CA MET A 515 -0.66 2.26 -11.88
C MET A 515 -0.83 1.97 -13.37
N GLU A 516 -1.47 0.85 -13.76
CA GLU A 516 -1.71 0.53 -15.18
C GLU A 516 -2.60 1.57 -15.87
N THR A 517 -3.63 2.07 -15.17
CA THR A 517 -4.51 3.12 -15.69
C THR A 517 -3.73 4.42 -15.94
N ARG A 518 -2.90 4.85 -14.98
CA ARG A 518 -2.06 6.04 -15.13
C ARG A 518 -0.99 5.86 -16.19
N LYS A 519 -0.37 4.67 -16.25
CA LYS A 519 0.61 4.30 -17.27
C LYS A 519 0.07 4.50 -18.70
N SER A 520 -1.18 4.11 -18.94
CA SER A 520 -1.82 4.29 -20.25
C SER A 520 -2.06 5.75 -20.63
N ARG A 521 -2.09 6.67 -19.65
CA ARG A 521 -2.37 8.10 -19.82
C ARG A 521 -1.13 8.99 -19.75
N VAL A 522 0.07 8.39 -19.62
CA VAL A 522 1.32 9.16 -19.54
C VAL A 522 1.51 10.02 -20.81
N PRO A 523 1.65 11.36 -20.67
CA PRO A 523 1.90 12.24 -21.81
C PRO A 523 3.29 11.98 -22.41
N GLN A 524 3.38 11.96 -23.76
CA GLN A 524 4.63 11.70 -24.46
C GLN A 524 5.76 12.66 -24.05
N LEU A 525 5.46 13.94 -23.89
CA LEU A 525 6.46 14.93 -23.46
C LEU A 525 7.12 14.60 -22.12
N LYS A 526 6.32 14.20 -21.12
CA LYS A 526 6.85 13.78 -19.81
C LYS A 526 7.70 12.50 -19.89
N LEU A 527 7.30 11.59 -20.77
CA LEU A 527 8.08 10.39 -21.04
C LEU A 527 9.45 10.74 -21.65
N ASP A 528 9.47 11.59 -22.68
CA ASP A 528 10.70 12.01 -23.36
C ASP A 528 11.66 12.71 -22.38
N GLU A 529 11.14 13.61 -21.53
CA GLU A 529 11.91 14.26 -20.47
C GLU A 529 12.51 13.27 -19.47
N LYS A 530 11.69 12.28 -19.01
CA LYS A 530 12.14 11.25 -18.09
C LYS A 530 13.23 10.37 -18.71
N LEU A 531 13.02 9.92 -19.94
CA LEU A 531 14.01 9.11 -20.67
C LEU A 531 15.30 9.88 -20.90
N GLN A 532 15.22 11.15 -21.31
CA GLN A 532 16.39 12.00 -21.47
C GLN A 532 17.18 12.15 -20.18
N ALA A 533 16.51 12.38 -19.05
CA ALA A 533 17.14 12.52 -17.74
C ALA A 533 17.84 11.22 -17.31
N VAL A 534 17.18 10.08 -17.45
CA VAL A 534 17.75 8.78 -17.08
C VAL A 534 18.92 8.41 -17.98
N VAL A 535 18.80 8.57 -19.31
CA VAL A 535 19.88 8.30 -20.27
C VAL A 535 21.07 9.21 -20.00
N LYS A 536 20.84 10.50 -19.70
CA LYS A 536 21.92 11.42 -19.28
C LYS A 536 22.65 10.91 -18.04
N LYS A 537 21.93 10.41 -17.05
CA LYS A 537 22.51 9.86 -15.83
C LYS A 537 23.37 8.62 -16.09
N VAL A 538 22.89 7.66 -16.89
CA VAL A 538 23.61 6.41 -17.15
C VAL A 538 24.76 6.55 -18.12
N VAL A 539 24.64 7.45 -19.12
CA VAL A 539 25.73 7.74 -20.05
C VAL A 539 26.86 8.47 -19.33
N GLY A 540 26.54 9.45 -18.50
CA GLY A 540 27.51 10.21 -17.74
C GLY A 540 28.50 10.93 -18.64
N THR A 541 29.70 11.19 -18.12
CA THR A 541 30.83 11.85 -18.84
C THR A 541 32.12 11.07 -18.66
N SER A 542 33.11 11.36 -19.49
CA SER A 542 34.46 10.80 -19.35
C SER A 542 35.52 11.86 -19.67
N ALA A 543 36.80 11.51 -19.51
CA ALA A 543 37.90 12.42 -19.80
C ALA A 543 37.97 12.83 -21.27
N CYS A 544 37.60 11.95 -22.20
CA CYS A 544 37.52 12.28 -23.63
C CYS A 544 36.16 12.83 -24.05
N PHE A 545 35.08 12.57 -23.26
CA PHE A 545 33.74 13.06 -23.52
C PHE A 545 33.21 13.84 -22.32
N PRO A 546 33.75 15.03 -22.05
CA PRO A 546 33.29 15.90 -20.97
C PRO A 546 31.92 16.50 -21.27
N ASP A 547 31.52 16.52 -22.54
CA ASP A 547 30.28 17.10 -23.04
C ASP A 547 29.55 16.05 -23.90
N VAL A 548 28.33 15.67 -23.48
CA VAL A 548 27.52 14.62 -24.10
C VAL A 548 26.20 15.22 -24.56
N HIS A 549 25.87 15.03 -25.84
CA HIS A 549 24.64 15.51 -26.43
C HIS A 549 23.55 14.46 -26.41
N ILE A 550 22.60 14.57 -25.43
CA ILE A 550 21.49 13.63 -25.29
C ILE A 550 20.28 14.10 -26.10
N PHE A 551 19.87 13.32 -27.09
CA PHE A 551 18.67 13.54 -27.91
C PHE A 551 18.62 14.93 -28.56
N ARG A 552 19.80 15.44 -28.98
CA ARG A 552 19.90 16.74 -29.59
C ARG A 552 19.73 16.67 -31.13
N LYS A 553 19.06 17.67 -31.68
CA LYS A 553 18.95 17.84 -33.13
C LYS A 553 20.29 18.28 -33.70
N HIS A 554 20.51 18.03 -35.00
CA HIS A 554 21.76 18.38 -35.72
C HIS A 554 22.14 19.86 -35.59
N GLY A 555 21.18 20.80 -35.45
CA GLY A 555 21.40 22.25 -35.28
C GLY A 555 22.00 22.61 -33.92
N ASP A 556 21.71 21.84 -32.87
CA ASP A 556 22.11 22.11 -31.50
C ASP A 556 23.48 21.55 -31.12
N ILE A 557 24.13 20.84 -32.08
CA ILE A 557 25.47 20.27 -31.89
C ILE A 557 26.48 21.19 -32.55
N GLU A 558 27.30 21.91 -31.78
CA GLU A 558 28.23 22.92 -32.25
C GLU A 558 29.51 22.32 -32.88
N ASP A 559 30.07 23.02 -33.88
CA ASP A 559 31.32 22.72 -34.49
C ASP A 559 32.50 23.39 -33.76
N LEU A 560 32.94 22.80 -32.63
CA LEU A 560 34.07 23.33 -31.86
C LEU A 560 35.38 22.65 -32.24
N ILE A 561 36.43 23.45 -32.40
CA ILE A 561 37.75 23.04 -32.89
C ILE A 561 38.69 22.68 -31.74
N LYS A 562 38.65 23.43 -30.64
CA LYS A 562 39.62 23.33 -29.52
C LYS A 562 39.28 22.25 -28.50
N SER A 563 37.99 21.81 -28.46
CA SER A 563 37.50 20.85 -27.46
C SER A 563 37.70 19.39 -27.86
N ASN A 564 37.47 18.48 -26.91
CA ASN A 564 37.43 17.03 -27.16
C ASN A 564 36.32 16.65 -28.18
N PRO A 565 36.34 15.43 -28.76
CA PRO A 565 35.22 14.89 -29.54
C PRO A 565 33.94 14.89 -28.76
N ARG A 566 32.81 14.91 -29.47
CA ARG A 566 31.47 14.91 -28.84
C ARG A 566 30.83 13.57 -28.97
N LEU A 567 30.28 13.09 -27.86
CA LEU A 567 29.41 11.92 -27.84
C LEU A 567 27.99 12.37 -28.08
N VAL A 568 27.38 11.90 -29.16
CA VAL A 568 25.99 12.17 -29.53
C VAL A 568 25.17 10.93 -29.24
N VAL A 569 24.22 11.06 -28.33
CA VAL A 569 23.31 9.97 -27.97
C VAL A 569 22.00 10.12 -28.73
N MET A 570 21.70 9.13 -29.53
CA MET A 570 20.53 9.13 -30.41
C MET A 570 19.24 8.85 -29.61
N PRO A 571 18.11 9.49 -29.95
CA PRO A 571 16.83 9.23 -29.28
C PRO A 571 16.30 7.81 -29.56
N PRO A 572 15.36 7.29 -28.74
CA PRO A 572 14.87 5.92 -28.84
C PRO A 572 14.29 5.54 -30.21
N GLU A 573 13.73 6.47 -30.96
CA GLU A 573 13.16 6.28 -32.29
C GLU A 573 14.18 5.86 -33.36
N HIS A 574 15.47 6.08 -33.09
CA HIS A 574 16.58 5.71 -33.97
C HIS A 574 17.30 4.44 -33.52
N GLY A 575 16.57 3.48 -32.96
CA GLY A 575 17.14 2.21 -32.54
C GLY A 575 17.79 1.42 -33.68
N VAL A 576 18.95 0.80 -33.40
CA VAL A 576 19.73 -0.02 -34.33
C VAL A 576 19.35 -1.48 -34.14
N ALA A 577 19.03 -2.17 -35.22
CA ALA A 577 18.88 -3.63 -35.24
C ALA A 577 20.19 -4.30 -35.68
N TYR A 578 20.68 -5.26 -34.92
CA TYR A 578 21.88 -6.06 -35.26
C TYR A 578 21.68 -7.01 -36.47
N SER A 579 20.65 -6.80 -37.30
CA SER A 579 20.47 -7.60 -38.51
C SER A 579 20.97 -6.82 -39.73
N LYS A 580 21.89 -7.38 -40.46
CA LYS A 580 22.56 -6.80 -41.62
C LYS A 580 21.67 -6.22 -42.75
N ARG A 581 20.36 -6.30 -42.65
CA ARG A 581 19.39 -5.78 -43.65
C ARG A 581 18.94 -4.36 -43.44
N ASP A 582 19.06 -3.77 -42.22
CA ASP A 582 18.52 -2.44 -41.90
C ASP A 582 19.60 -1.36 -41.61
N GLU A 583 20.88 -1.70 -41.77
CA GLU A 583 22.02 -0.80 -41.46
C GLU A 583 21.91 0.61 -42.08
N ARG A 584 21.41 0.72 -43.33
CA ARG A 584 21.30 2.02 -44.00
C ARG A 584 20.24 2.94 -43.38
N ARG A 585 19.14 2.41 -42.82
CA ARG A 585 18.09 3.24 -42.21
C ARG A 585 18.46 3.66 -40.80
N ALA A 586 19.06 2.78 -40.01
CA ALA A 586 19.46 3.07 -38.63
C ALA A 586 20.48 4.21 -38.56
N PHE A 587 21.48 4.23 -39.46
CA PHE A 587 22.51 5.27 -39.47
C PHE A 587 22.13 6.53 -40.27
N ALA A 588 20.98 6.57 -40.94
CA ALA A 588 20.54 7.76 -41.71
C ALA A 588 20.47 9.04 -40.85
N ALA A 589 20.02 8.92 -39.61
CA ALA A 589 19.99 10.04 -38.68
C ALA A 589 21.40 10.51 -38.27
N ALA A 590 22.34 9.57 -38.08
CA ALA A 590 23.73 9.94 -37.83
C ALA A 590 24.36 10.59 -39.06
N GLN A 591 24.07 10.07 -40.25
CA GLN A 591 24.54 10.67 -41.52
C GLN A 591 24.01 12.09 -41.67
N GLU A 592 22.73 12.36 -41.36
CA GLU A 592 22.19 13.72 -41.41
C GLU A 592 22.92 14.66 -40.44
N ILE A 593 23.26 14.19 -39.22
CA ILE A 593 24.04 14.98 -38.27
C ILE A 593 25.48 15.25 -38.77
N LEU A 594 26.09 14.30 -39.51
CA LEU A 594 27.41 14.45 -40.12
C LEU A 594 27.40 15.41 -41.30
N ASP A 595 26.29 15.46 -42.05
CA ASP A 595 26.18 16.30 -43.27
C ASP A 595 25.79 17.74 -42.93
N LYS A 596 24.99 17.95 -41.88
CA LYS A 596 24.32 19.24 -41.61
C LYS A 596 24.43 19.70 -40.17
N ARG A 597 24.52 21.03 -40.04
CA ARG A 597 24.30 21.76 -38.79
C ARG A 597 23.26 22.87 -39.05
N GLY A 598 22.02 22.62 -38.61
CA GLY A 598 20.90 23.49 -39.02
C GLY A 598 20.74 23.48 -40.54
N ASN A 599 20.79 24.68 -41.18
CA ASN A 599 20.68 24.82 -42.59
C ASN A 599 22.06 24.89 -43.33
N GLN A 600 23.16 24.68 -42.62
CA GLN A 600 24.52 24.73 -43.18
C GLN A 600 25.17 23.36 -43.19
N PRO A 601 26.11 23.09 -44.13
CA PRO A 601 26.95 21.89 -44.07
C PRO A 601 27.76 21.83 -42.77
N ARG A 602 27.93 20.66 -42.19
CA ARG A 602 28.76 20.45 -41.00
C ARG A 602 30.25 20.59 -41.38
N SER A 603 30.97 21.42 -40.67
CA SER A 603 32.40 21.67 -40.93
C SER A 603 33.32 20.75 -40.14
N LYS A 604 32.87 20.15 -39.01
CA LYS A 604 33.72 19.37 -38.10
C LYS A 604 33.18 17.95 -37.83
N ALA A 605 32.93 17.21 -38.92
CA ALA A 605 32.32 15.88 -38.86
C ALA A 605 33.18 14.84 -38.11
N ASN A 606 34.53 14.95 -38.18
CA ASN A 606 35.44 14.02 -37.51
C ASN A 606 35.51 14.22 -35.99
N ARG A 607 34.72 15.15 -35.42
CA ARG A 607 34.63 15.38 -33.95
C ARG A 607 33.46 14.65 -33.33
N LEU A 608 32.68 13.87 -34.11
CA LEU A 608 31.45 13.21 -33.62
C LEU A 608 31.65 11.70 -33.47
N ILE A 609 31.12 11.17 -32.39
CA ILE A 609 30.97 9.75 -32.08
C ILE A 609 29.54 9.56 -31.60
N PHE A 610 28.89 8.44 -31.89
CA PHE A 610 27.48 8.22 -31.65
C PHE A 610 27.26 7.06 -30.68
N LEU A 611 26.16 7.15 -29.92
CA LEU A 611 25.63 6.07 -29.11
C LEU A 611 24.19 5.85 -29.52
N PHE A 612 23.86 4.66 -29.96
CA PHE A 612 22.51 4.27 -30.40
C PHE A 612 21.85 3.35 -29.40
N PRO A 613 20.52 3.41 -29.30
CA PRO A 613 19.74 2.42 -28.55
C PRO A 613 19.60 1.12 -29.36
N ASP A 614 19.55 -0.02 -28.68
CA ASP A 614 19.19 -1.31 -29.27
C ASP A 614 17.68 -1.34 -29.49
N ILE A 615 17.23 -1.52 -30.74
CA ILE A 615 15.82 -1.51 -31.14
C ILE A 615 14.99 -2.54 -30.36
N ASN A 616 15.57 -3.69 -29.99
CA ASN A 616 14.89 -4.74 -29.26
C ASN A 616 14.62 -4.36 -27.80
N ALA A 617 15.39 -3.44 -27.25
CA ALA A 617 15.26 -2.96 -25.87
C ALA A 617 14.44 -1.66 -25.76
N VAL A 618 14.23 -0.94 -26.87
CA VAL A 618 13.54 0.36 -26.87
C VAL A 618 12.12 0.26 -26.30
N ASN A 619 11.33 -0.72 -26.72
CA ASN A 619 9.96 -0.87 -26.25
C ASN A 619 9.90 -1.12 -24.74
N ARG A 620 10.85 -1.91 -24.23
CA ARG A 620 10.97 -2.17 -22.79
C ARG A 620 11.37 -0.91 -22.02
N LEU A 621 12.29 -0.11 -22.57
CA LEU A 621 12.68 1.16 -21.98
C LEU A 621 11.50 2.15 -21.89
N ILE A 622 10.71 2.25 -22.95
CA ILE A 622 9.51 3.09 -23.01
C ILE A 622 8.48 2.61 -21.97
N ASP A 623 8.25 1.32 -21.89
CA ASP A 623 7.28 0.72 -20.96
C ASP A 623 7.67 0.96 -19.51
N GLU A 624 8.94 0.70 -19.15
CA GLU A 624 9.45 0.98 -17.79
C GLU A 624 9.46 2.49 -17.48
N GLY A 625 9.72 3.35 -18.48
CA GLY A 625 9.61 4.80 -18.32
C GLY A 625 8.18 5.26 -17.98
N LYS A 626 7.17 4.75 -18.70
CA LYS A 626 5.75 5.02 -18.42
C LYS A 626 5.33 4.49 -17.05
N LYS A 627 5.76 3.30 -16.70
CA LYS A 627 5.47 2.67 -15.41
C LYS A 627 6.08 3.46 -14.24
N CYS A 628 7.30 3.94 -14.40
CA CYS A 628 7.97 4.77 -13.42
C CYS A 628 7.22 6.10 -13.19
N LEU A 629 6.82 6.77 -14.26
CA LEU A 629 6.02 8.00 -14.19
C LEU A 629 4.66 7.75 -13.54
N ALA A 630 4.01 6.64 -13.83
CA ALA A 630 2.73 6.27 -13.23
C ALA A 630 2.85 6.05 -11.71
N TRP A 631 3.90 5.39 -11.24
CA TRP A 631 4.15 5.20 -9.81
C TRP A 631 4.43 6.52 -9.08
N TRP A 632 5.22 7.41 -9.67
CA TRP A 632 5.47 8.73 -9.09
C TRP A 632 4.23 9.60 -9.09
N ASP A 633 3.39 9.55 -10.13
CA ASP A 633 2.11 10.25 -10.18
C ASP A 633 1.12 9.78 -9.08
N ILE A 634 1.14 8.47 -8.73
CA ILE A 634 0.41 7.94 -7.57
C ILE A 634 0.94 8.53 -6.27
N VAL A 635 2.26 8.56 -6.07
CA VAL A 635 2.89 9.12 -4.87
C VAL A 635 2.56 10.61 -4.72
N ASP A 636 2.72 11.39 -5.79
CA ASP A 636 2.40 12.82 -5.82
C ASP A 636 0.92 13.09 -5.52
N SER A 637 0.01 12.26 -6.08
CA SER A 637 -1.43 12.36 -5.82
C SER A 637 -1.80 12.08 -4.36
N CYS A 638 -1.07 11.17 -3.71
CA CYS A 638 -1.25 10.92 -2.28
C CYS A 638 -0.77 12.09 -1.43
N GLU A 639 0.37 12.68 -1.75
CA GLU A 639 0.92 13.84 -1.05
C GLU A 639 0.04 15.09 -1.21
N GLN A 640 -0.60 15.25 -2.37
CA GLN A 640 -1.56 16.31 -2.64
C GLN A 640 -2.97 16.04 -2.07
N GLY A 641 -3.21 14.85 -1.51
CA GLY A 641 -4.51 14.45 -0.94
C GLY A 641 -5.60 14.17 -1.98
N THR A 642 -5.27 14.06 -3.27
CA THR A 642 -6.20 13.73 -4.36
C THR A 642 -6.47 12.23 -4.49
N LEU A 643 -5.59 11.39 -3.92
CA LEU A 643 -5.75 9.95 -3.81
C LEU A 643 -5.58 9.53 -2.35
N THR A 644 -6.58 8.83 -1.80
CA THR A 644 -6.55 8.36 -0.41
C THR A 644 -6.07 6.92 -0.37
N LEU A 645 -4.89 6.70 0.22
CA LEU A 645 -4.30 5.38 0.47
C LEU A 645 -4.03 5.21 1.97
N ASP A 646 -3.98 3.97 2.44
CA ASP A 646 -3.50 3.71 3.81
C ASP A 646 -1.97 3.81 3.91
N ASN A 647 -1.46 3.84 5.15
CA ASN A 647 -0.01 3.95 5.41
C ASN A 647 0.82 2.84 4.76
N LEU A 648 0.26 1.61 4.66
CA LEU A 648 0.94 0.48 4.04
C LEU A 648 0.96 0.60 2.52
N GLN A 649 -0.19 0.96 1.92
CA GLN A 649 -0.30 1.20 0.49
C GLN A 649 0.59 2.38 0.05
N GLN A 650 0.65 3.45 0.84
CA GLN A 650 1.51 4.60 0.56
C GLN A 650 2.99 4.22 0.60
N LYS A 651 3.44 3.47 1.61
CA LYS A 651 4.80 2.92 1.67
C LYS A 651 5.09 1.98 0.50
N ASN A 652 4.13 1.15 0.10
CA ASN A 652 4.27 0.24 -1.04
C ASN A 652 4.37 1.02 -2.36
N ALA A 653 3.59 2.07 -2.56
CA ALA A 653 3.68 2.94 -3.73
C ALA A 653 5.04 3.62 -3.83
N GLN A 654 5.54 4.23 -2.73
CA GLN A 654 6.87 4.84 -2.67
C GLN A 654 7.99 3.83 -2.93
N SER A 655 7.91 2.63 -2.33
CA SER A 655 8.88 1.55 -2.58
C SER A 655 8.87 1.10 -4.04
N SER A 656 7.67 0.99 -4.64
CA SER A 656 7.51 0.61 -6.05
C SER A 656 8.05 1.68 -7.01
N ALA A 657 7.84 2.96 -6.71
CA ALA A 657 8.39 4.07 -7.47
C ALA A 657 9.92 4.06 -7.47
N LYS A 658 10.54 3.91 -6.29
CA LYS A 658 12.01 3.81 -6.14
C LYS A 658 12.58 2.58 -6.86
N LYS A 659 11.93 1.42 -6.74
CA LYS A 659 12.33 0.20 -7.47
C LYS A 659 12.24 0.38 -8.97
N CYS A 660 11.20 1.05 -9.45
CA CYS A 660 11.03 1.37 -10.86
C CYS A 660 12.13 2.30 -11.39
N ASP A 661 12.60 3.29 -10.63
CA ASP A 661 13.72 4.14 -11.02
C ASP A 661 15.00 3.32 -11.23
N ILE A 662 15.30 2.41 -10.30
CA ILE A 662 16.48 1.51 -10.41
C ILE A 662 16.35 0.61 -11.65
N GLN A 663 15.16 0.04 -11.87
CA GLN A 663 14.91 -0.82 -13.03
C GLN A 663 14.99 -0.05 -14.34
N LEU A 664 14.51 1.19 -14.38
CA LEU A 664 14.58 2.07 -15.55
C LEU A 664 16.03 2.40 -15.89
N GLU A 665 16.88 2.69 -14.89
CA GLU A 665 18.32 2.90 -15.09
C GLU A 665 19.01 1.66 -15.65
N ALA A 666 18.71 0.49 -15.11
CA ALA A 666 19.24 -0.78 -15.62
C ALA A 666 18.81 -1.05 -17.06
N THR A 667 17.52 -0.82 -17.37
CA THR A 667 16.98 -1.00 -18.72
C THR A 667 17.58 0.03 -19.69
N ALA A 668 17.83 1.26 -19.25
CA ALA A 668 18.50 2.28 -20.07
C ALA A 668 19.95 1.90 -20.39
N ARG A 669 20.67 1.28 -19.45
CA ARG A 669 22.03 0.75 -19.70
C ARG A 669 22.04 -0.40 -20.70
N GLU A 670 21.08 -1.31 -20.59
CA GLU A 670 20.93 -2.40 -21.58
C GLU A 670 20.60 -1.85 -22.97
N CYS A 671 19.72 -0.87 -23.04
CA CYS A 671 19.25 -0.27 -24.28
C CYS A 671 20.36 0.52 -25.00
N TYR A 672 21.12 1.35 -24.26
CA TYR A 672 22.17 2.20 -24.83
C TYR A 672 23.53 1.54 -24.75
N SER A 673 23.74 0.49 -25.57
CA SER A 673 24.97 -0.29 -25.60
C SER A 673 25.71 -0.26 -26.95
N CYS A 674 25.13 0.32 -28.02
CA CYS A 674 25.70 0.34 -29.35
C CYS A 674 26.47 1.65 -29.61
N ALA A 675 27.79 1.62 -29.48
CA ALA A 675 28.67 2.71 -29.83
C ALA A 675 29.02 2.68 -31.33
N VAL A 676 29.01 3.84 -31.97
CA VAL A 676 29.20 3.93 -33.44
C VAL A 676 30.18 5.07 -33.77
N VAL A 677 31.20 4.73 -34.55
CA VAL A 677 32.20 5.68 -35.04
C VAL A 677 32.08 5.82 -36.56
N PRO A 678 31.88 7.07 -37.09
CA PRO A 678 31.91 7.29 -38.51
C PRO A 678 33.36 7.32 -38.98
N VAL A 679 33.64 6.58 -40.08
CA VAL A 679 34.93 6.53 -40.73
C VAL A 679 34.77 6.66 -42.27
N ALA A 680 35.82 7.11 -42.97
CA ALA A 680 35.81 7.18 -44.40
C ALA A 680 37.07 6.50 -44.98
N PRO A 681 37.04 5.18 -45.21
CA PRO A 681 38.23 4.42 -45.61
C PRO A 681 38.79 4.88 -46.94
N ASP A 682 37.96 5.35 -47.88
CA ASP A 682 38.32 5.73 -49.24
C ASP A 682 38.07 7.22 -49.56
N ALA A 683 37.87 8.06 -48.59
CA ALA A 683 37.57 9.51 -48.72
C ALA A 683 36.30 9.84 -49.53
N LYS A 684 35.56 8.85 -50.06
CA LYS A 684 34.39 9.08 -50.93
C LYS A 684 33.11 8.54 -50.27
N SER A 685 33.21 7.55 -49.41
CA SER A 685 32.08 6.93 -48.72
C SER A 685 32.23 6.99 -47.20
N VAL A 686 31.16 7.28 -46.51
CA VAL A 686 31.10 7.19 -45.05
C VAL A 686 30.66 5.79 -44.67
N ALA A 687 31.44 5.13 -43.83
CA ALA A 687 31.12 3.88 -43.20
C ALA A 687 30.93 4.11 -41.68
N PHE A 688 30.12 3.28 -41.07
CA PHE A 688 29.87 3.31 -39.62
C PHE A 688 30.43 2.02 -39.04
N THR A 689 31.37 2.14 -38.14
CA THR A 689 31.86 1.01 -37.34
C THR A 689 31.13 0.98 -36.03
N GLU A 690 30.51 -0.15 -35.69
CA GLU A 690 29.72 -0.31 -34.48
C GLU A 690 30.38 -1.33 -33.55
N GLU A 691 30.18 -1.12 -32.23
CA GLU A 691 30.60 -2.02 -31.18
C GLU A 691 29.58 -2.02 -30.05
N ARG A 692 29.38 -3.19 -29.44
CA ARG A 692 28.56 -3.33 -28.24
C ARG A 692 29.43 -3.17 -27.00
N VAL A 693 29.42 -1.99 -26.42
CA VAL A 693 30.19 -1.68 -25.22
C VAL A 693 29.57 -2.28 -23.97
N ASN A 694 30.42 -2.63 -22.98
CA ASN A 694 29.92 -3.09 -21.69
C ASN A 694 29.43 -1.89 -20.85
N THR A 695 28.14 -1.88 -20.57
CA THR A 695 27.45 -0.79 -19.88
C THR A 695 27.14 -1.07 -18.41
N GLN A 696 27.57 -2.21 -17.87
CA GLN A 696 27.20 -2.63 -16.52
C GLN A 696 27.91 -1.83 -15.42
N ASN A 697 29.13 -1.39 -15.67
CA ASN A 697 29.94 -0.72 -14.66
C ASN A 697 30.30 0.72 -15.08
N GLY A 698 29.98 1.69 -14.21
CA GLY A 698 30.34 3.08 -14.41
C GLY A 698 29.58 3.82 -15.52
N PRO A 699 30.04 5.01 -15.94
CA PRO A 699 29.46 5.76 -17.04
C PRO A 699 29.67 5.07 -18.40
N ILE A 700 28.61 5.03 -19.22
CA ILE A 700 28.71 4.44 -20.59
C ILE A 700 29.75 5.22 -21.43
N ALA A 701 29.84 6.53 -21.24
CA ALA A 701 30.86 7.36 -21.89
C ALA A 701 32.29 6.87 -21.63
N ALA A 702 32.58 6.33 -20.45
CA ALA A 702 33.91 5.78 -20.11
C ALA A 702 34.15 4.45 -20.85
N ALA A 703 33.13 3.59 -20.97
CA ALA A 703 33.24 2.35 -21.74
C ALA A 703 33.49 2.63 -23.24
N ILE A 704 32.79 3.64 -23.80
CA ILE A 704 33.01 4.10 -25.16
C ILE A 704 34.44 4.66 -25.32
N GLU A 705 34.91 5.46 -24.36
CA GLU A 705 36.27 5.99 -24.35
C GLU A 705 37.31 4.87 -24.40
N SER A 706 37.17 3.83 -23.57
CA SER A 706 38.09 2.67 -23.61
C SER A 706 38.11 2.05 -24.99
N TRP A 707 36.97 1.69 -25.54
CA TRP A 707 36.86 1.08 -26.85
C TRP A 707 37.49 1.91 -27.98
N VAL A 708 37.10 3.19 -28.11
CA VAL A 708 37.55 4.04 -29.20
C VAL A 708 39.07 4.37 -29.12
N CYS A 709 39.65 4.27 -27.91
CA CYS A 709 41.08 4.47 -27.73
C CYS A 709 41.89 3.18 -27.94
N GLU A 710 41.37 2.01 -27.59
CA GLU A 710 41.97 0.71 -27.80
C GLU A 710 42.04 0.39 -29.31
N GLU A 711 40.96 0.69 -30.03
CA GLU A 711 40.86 0.47 -31.48
C GLU A 711 41.44 1.65 -32.31
N GLU A 712 42.10 2.59 -31.68
CA GLU A 712 42.71 3.79 -32.31
C GLU A 712 41.75 4.70 -33.12
N TYR A 713 40.43 4.58 -32.88
CA TYR A 713 39.46 5.54 -33.44
C TYR A 713 39.56 6.91 -32.79
N LEU A 714 40.20 7.02 -31.61
CA LEU A 714 40.52 8.25 -30.90
C LEU A 714 41.95 8.23 -30.37
N VAL A 715 42.79 9.13 -30.83
CA VAL A 715 44.20 9.24 -30.48
C VAL A 715 44.38 10.12 -29.27
N LYS A 716 44.79 9.58 -28.11
CA LYS A 716 45.10 10.31 -26.87
C LYS A 716 46.53 10.83 -26.78
N ALA A 717 47.48 10.15 -27.46
CA ALA A 717 48.88 10.54 -27.57
C ALA A 717 49.32 10.25 -29.00
N TRP A 718 49.91 11.23 -29.65
CA TRP A 718 50.27 11.13 -31.06
C TRP A 718 51.77 11.27 -31.24
N ASN A 719 52.42 10.27 -31.88
CA ASN A 719 53.84 10.32 -32.14
C ASN A 719 54.15 11.18 -33.35
N PRO A 720 55.21 12.03 -33.33
CA PRO A 720 55.65 12.88 -34.45
C PRO A 720 55.79 12.13 -35.79
N ILE A 721 56.20 10.85 -35.79
CA ILE A 721 56.33 10.05 -37.02
C ILE A 721 54.98 9.92 -37.77
N PHE A 722 53.87 9.75 -37.05
CA PHE A 722 52.56 9.65 -37.69
C PHE A 722 52.10 11.00 -38.25
N LEU A 723 52.43 12.11 -37.58
CA LEU A 723 52.19 13.43 -38.12
C LEU A 723 53.02 13.68 -39.38
N LYS A 724 54.29 13.30 -39.41
CA LYS A 724 55.15 13.35 -40.64
C LYS A 724 54.52 12.55 -41.77
N GLN A 725 54.15 11.27 -41.52
CA GLN A 725 53.51 10.43 -42.54
C GLN A 725 52.19 11.04 -43.06
N LEU A 726 51.40 11.68 -42.18
CA LEU A 726 50.18 12.35 -42.58
C LEU A 726 50.50 13.56 -43.50
N LEU A 727 51.51 14.38 -43.11
CA LEU A 727 51.92 15.56 -43.89
C LEU A 727 52.44 15.13 -45.28
N GLU A 728 53.28 14.08 -45.36
CA GLU A 728 53.77 13.55 -46.63
C GLU A 728 52.63 12.94 -47.46
N LYS A 729 51.68 12.23 -46.84
CA LYS A 729 50.57 11.59 -47.53
C LYS A 729 49.59 12.58 -48.15
N TYR A 730 49.30 13.69 -47.48
CA TYR A 730 48.21 14.57 -47.89
C TYR A 730 48.61 16.00 -48.32
N TYR A 731 49.77 16.51 -47.85
CA TYR A 731 50.11 17.92 -48.09
C TYR A 731 51.43 18.09 -48.88
N PHE A 732 52.46 17.31 -48.62
CA PHE A 732 53.76 17.47 -49.26
C PHE A 732 53.83 16.64 -50.58
N LYS A 733 53.04 17.11 -51.58
CA LYS A 733 52.95 16.47 -52.90
C LYS A 733 53.05 17.52 -53.97
N ASN A 734 53.46 17.09 -55.15
CA ASN A 734 53.55 17.95 -56.36
C ASN A 734 54.39 19.27 -56.20
N GLY A 735 55.51 19.18 -55.43
CA GLY A 735 56.34 20.34 -55.14
C GLY A 735 55.84 21.26 -54.03
N ILE A 736 54.81 20.92 -53.32
CA ILE A 736 54.38 21.68 -52.14
C ILE A 736 55.22 21.20 -50.95
N GLU A 737 55.96 22.09 -50.34
CA GLU A 737 56.87 21.82 -49.20
C GLU A 737 56.50 22.58 -47.90
N GLU A 738 55.39 23.32 -47.91
CA GLU A 738 54.88 24.04 -46.78
C GLU A 738 53.37 23.96 -46.68
N VAL A 739 52.83 23.96 -45.45
CA VAL A 739 51.38 24.00 -45.17
C VAL A 739 51.10 24.73 -43.85
N SER A 740 49.97 25.46 -43.78
CA SER A 740 49.54 26.08 -42.51
C SER A 740 49.28 24.99 -41.46
N LEU A 741 49.88 25.11 -40.28
CA LEU A 741 49.72 24.23 -39.15
C LEU A 741 48.24 24.19 -38.70
N LYS A 742 47.60 25.34 -38.66
CA LYS A 742 46.18 25.48 -38.34
C LYS A 742 45.29 24.80 -39.38
N LYS A 743 45.64 24.85 -40.67
CA LYS A 743 44.91 24.09 -41.69
C LYS A 743 44.99 22.59 -41.46
N VAL A 744 46.16 22.04 -41.12
CA VAL A 744 46.34 20.61 -40.84
C VAL A 744 45.44 20.19 -39.66
N TRP A 745 45.42 21.00 -38.54
CA TRP A 745 44.52 20.75 -37.41
C TRP A 745 43.05 20.81 -37.82
N ASN A 746 42.62 21.83 -38.56
CA ASN A 746 41.26 21.96 -39.03
C ASN A 746 40.83 20.79 -39.90
N ASP A 747 41.71 20.31 -40.78
CA ASP A 747 41.41 19.18 -41.66
C ASP A 747 41.27 17.87 -40.85
N THR A 748 42.09 17.63 -39.83
CA THR A 748 41.91 16.50 -38.91
C THR A 748 40.59 16.54 -38.15
N CYS A 749 40.07 17.74 -37.86
CA CYS A 749 38.74 17.89 -37.26
C CYS A 749 37.57 17.69 -38.25
N SER A 750 37.83 17.93 -39.56
CA SER A 750 36.77 17.99 -40.55
C SER A 750 36.58 16.68 -41.31
N TYR A 751 37.67 16.01 -41.70
CA TYR A 751 37.63 14.89 -42.62
C TYR A 751 37.70 13.54 -41.92
N LEU A 752 36.72 12.64 -42.15
CA LEU A 752 36.58 11.32 -41.54
C LEU A 752 37.70 10.32 -41.92
N TYR A 753 38.45 10.59 -42.98
CA TYR A 753 39.63 9.79 -43.38
C TYR A 753 40.91 10.22 -42.63
N MET A 754 40.87 11.31 -41.89
CA MET A 754 41.97 11.80 -41.05
C MET A 754 41.90 11.14 -39.65
N PRO A 755 43.05 11.01 -38.94
CA PRO A 755 43.04 10.56 -37.57
C PRO A 755 42.21 11.48 -36.68
N ARG A 756 41.37 10.90 -35.79
CA ARG A 756 40.59 11.66 -34.81
C ARG A 756 41.43 11.85 -33.56
N ILE A 757 42.04 13.02 -33.44
CA ILE A 757 42.90 13.40 -32.32
C ILE A 757 42.04 13.94 -31.17
N ARG A 758 42.36 13.61 -29.93
CA ARG A 758 41.58 13.99 -28.74
C ARG A 758 41.31 15.49 -28.68
N ASN A 759 42.34 16.31 -28.70
CA ASN A 759 42.24 17.79 -28.67
C ASN A 759 43.44 18.48 -29.31
N GLU A 760 43.38 19.80 -29.38
CA GLU A 760 44.44 20.65 -29.92
C GLU A 760 45.75 20.47 -29.17
N GLU A 761 45.73 20.26 -27.86
CA GLU A 761 46.92 20.03 -27.03
C GLU A 761 47.72 18.80 -27.45
N VAL A 762 47.02 17.66 -27.71
CA VAL A 762 47.68 16.41 -28.19
C VAL A 762 48.30 16.64 -29.57
N PHE A 763 47.63 17.39 -30.45
CA PHE A 763 48.14 17.74 -31.76
C PHE A 763 49.39 18.66 -31.65
N LEU A 764 49.35 19.70 -30.84
CA LEU A 764 50.44 20.64 -30.61
C LEU A 764 51.63 19.92 -29.96
N ARG A 765 51.38 19.01 -29.03
CA ARG A 765 52.48 18.23 -28.39
C ARG A 765 53.18 17.36 -29.41
N ALA A 766 52.45 16.59 -30.23
CA ALA A 766 53.06 15.79 -31.28
C ALA A 766 53.88 16.67 -32.24
N PHE A 767 53.41 17.87 -32.55
CA PHE A 767 54.09 18.81 -33.40
C PHE A 767 55.35 19.36 -32.78
N THR A 768 55.29 19.84 -31.51
CA THR A 768 56.47 20.44 -30.80
C THR A 768 57.54 19.38 -30.53
N ASP A 769 57.13 18.14 -30.18
CA ASP A 769 58.06 17.04 -30.01
C ASP A 769 58.77 16.67 -31.34
N GLY A 770 58.05 16.83 -32.48
CA GLY A 770 58.63 16.59 -33.81
C GLY A 770 59.62 17.67 -34.24
N ILE A 771 59.38 18.93 -33.93
CA ILE A 771 60.28 20.05 -34.23
C ILE A 771 61.62 19.93 -33.48
N ALA A 772 61.56 19.31 -32.26
CA ALA A 772 62.75 19.10 -31.45
C ALA A 772 63.80 18.13 -32.09
N SER A 773 63.37 17.33 -33.11
CA SER A 773 64.27 16.48 -33.90
C SER A 773 64.38 16.93 -35.35
N LYS A 774 65.57 16.75 -35.98
CA LYS A 774 65.68 17.01 -37.39
C LYS A 774 65.13 15.90 -38.31
N ASP A 775 64.58 14.82 -37.77
CA ASP A 775 64.05 13.66 -38.52
C ASP A 775 62.68 13.89 -39.08
N PHE A 776 61.91 14.88 -38.63
CA PHE A 776 60.49 14.98 -38.95
C PHE A 776 60.12 16.13 -39.88
N PHE A 777 60.06 17.37 -39.38
CA PHE A 777 59.60 18.53 -40.14
C PHE A 777 60.10 19.83 -39.51
N GLY A 778 60.09 20.94 -40.28
CA GLY A 778 60.41 22.26 -39.80
C GLY A 778 59.23 23.15 -39.46
N PHE A 779 59.45 24.23 -38.73
CA PHE A 779 58.48 25.24 -38.36
C PHE A 779 58.91 26.66 -38.76
N ALA A 780 57.94 27.43 -39.18
CA ALA A 780 58.06 28.87 -39.25
C ALA A 780 56.86 29.58 -38.66
N SER A 781 57.06 30.65 -37.89
CA SER A 781 56.01 31.44 -37.27
C SER A 781 55.17 32.23 -38.28
N ALA A 782 55.83 32.64 -39.35
CA ALA A 782 55.22 33.35 -40.49
C ALA A 782 56.15 33.31 -41.72
N LYS A 783 55.61 33.70 -42.85
CA LYS A 783 56.34 33.84 -44.11
C LYS A 783 56.16 35.26 -44.66
N ASP A 784 57.28 35.94 -44.97
CA ASP A 784 57.27 37.23 -45.65
C ASP A 784 58.07 37.13 -46.97
N GLY A 785 57.34 37.09 -48.10
CA GLY A 785 57.93 36.83 -49.40
C GLY A 785 58.63 35.45 -49.43
N ALA A 786 59.95 35.48 -49.66
CA ALA A 786 60.79 34.26 -49.67
C ALA A 786 61.35 33.90 -48.26
N ASN A 787 61.18 34.75 -47.23
CA ASN A 787 61.81 34.59 -45.96
C ASN A 787 60.82 33.89 -44.92
N TYR A 788 61.33 32.94 -44.18
CA TYR A 788 60.63 32.27 -43.09
C TYR A 788 61.02 32.93 -41.79
N ILE A 789 60.03 33.58 -41.11
CA ILE A 789 60.22 34.24 -39.82
C ILE A 789 60.08 33.23 -38.75
N GLY A 790 60.98 33.25 -37.73
CA GLY A 790 60.93 32.36 -36.58
C GLY A 790 61.12 30.88 -36.93
N PHE A 791 61.92 30.58 -38.00
CA PHE A 791 62.21 29.24 -38.43
C PHE A 791 62.96 28.43 -37.38
N LYS A 792 62.47 27.22 -37.10
CA LYS A 792 63.03 26.21 -36.15
C LYS A 792 63.06 24.83 -36.75
N PHE A 793 64.19 24.08 -36.50
CA PHE A 793 64.38 22.72 -36.94
C PHE A 793 65.41 22.00 -36.08
N GLY A 794 65.02 20.96 -35.35
CA GLY A 794 65.89 20.31 -34.34
C GLY A 794 66.09 21.19 -33.06
N GLU A 795 65.16 22.07 -32.82
CA GLU A 795 65.17 22.98 -31.66
C GLU A 795 63.87 22.89 -30.88
N GLY A 796 63.93 22.97 -29.54
CA GLY A 796 62.74 23.03 -28.73
C GLY A 796 61.81 24.20 -29.06
N LEU A 797 60.52 23.96 -29.15
CA LEU A 797 59.48 24.94 -29.48
C LEU A 797 58.40 24.90 -28.41
N LEU A 798 57.99 26.06 -27.93
CA LEU A 798 56.80 26.20 -27.08
C LEU A 798 55.71 26.95 -27.90
N LEU A 799 54.61 26.27 -28.15
CA LEU A 799 53.42 26.84 -28.81
C LEU A 799 52.24 26.86 -27.89
N PRO A 800 51.77 28.02 -27.43
CA PRO A 800 50.61 28.12 -26.56
C PRO A 800 49.29 27.97 -27.32
N CYS A 801 49.25 28.29 -28.61
CA CYS A 801 48.05 28.20 -29.47
C CYS A 801 48.44 28.16 -30.95
N LEU A 802 47.47 27.81 -31.81
CA LEU A 802 47.61 27.84 -33.28
C LEU A 802 47.26 29.21 -33.83
N ASP A 803 48.11 29.70 -34.76
CA ASP A 803 47.86 30.92 -35.54
C ASP A 803 47.79 30.58 -37.04
N ASP A 804 47.11 31.42 -37.81
CA ASP A 804 46.89 31.22 -39.24
C ASP A 804 48.19 31.35 -40.07
N GLN A 805 49.17 32.11 -39.57
CA GLN A 805 50.44 32.33 -40.25
C GLN A 805 51.47 31.25 -39.98
N MET A 806 51.24 30.39 -39.00
CA MET A 806 52.17 29.31 -38.62
C MET A 806 52.23 28.26 -39.74
N LEU A 807 53.46 27.93 -40.13
CA LEU A 807 53.75 26.96 -41.21
C LEU A 807 54.55 25.76 -40.70
N VAL A 808 54.15 24.59 -41.18
CA VAL A 808 54.96 23.37 -41.11
C VAL A 808 55.66 23.21 -42.46
N LEU A 809 56.94 22.90 -42.43
CA LEU A 809 57.77 22.72 -43.60
C LEU A 809 58.17 21.25 -43.75
N SER A 810 58.27 20.75 -45.00
CA SER A 810 58.79 19.41 -45.25
C SER A 810 60.20 19.26 -44.69
N THR A 811 60.60 18.01 -44.37
CA THR A 811 61.94 17.73 -43.85
C THR A 811 63.04 18.27 -44.84
N LYS A 812 62.83 18.03 -46.14
CA LYS A 812 63.70 18.53 -47.22
C LYS A 812 63.84 20.05 -47.20
N ARG A 813 62.71 20.78 -47.13
CA ARG A 813 62.73 22.22 -47.08
C ARG A 813 63.34 22.79 -45.82
N ALA A 814 63.14 22.14 -44.74
CA ALA A 814 63.72 22.51 -43.42
C ALA A 814 65.24 22.27 -43.42
N GLU A 815 65.71 21.24 -44.04
CA GLU A 815 67.16 20.94 -44.23
C GLU A 815 67.79 22.02 -45.11
N GLU A 816 67.20 22.40 -46.27
CA GLU A 816 67.70 23.44 -47.15
C GLU A 816 67.82 24.77 -46.37
N LEU A 817 66.86 25.13 -45.59
CA LEU A 817 66.86 26.35 -44.77
C LEU A 817 67.84 26.30 -43.60
N ASP A 818 67.99 25.14 -42.94
CA ASP A 818 68.97 24.95 -41.88
C ASP A 818 70.40 25.04 -42.44
N ASP A 819 70.65 24.40 -43.60
CA ASP A 819 71.96 24.52 -44.27
C ASP A 819 72.24 25.98 -44.68
N ALA A 820 71.25 26.68 -45.16
CA ALA A 820 71.44 28.09 -45.54
C ALA A 820 71.75 29.00 -44.35
N ARG A 821 71.42 28.60 -43.10
CA ARG A 821 71.71 29.38 -41.84
C ARG A 821 73.12 29.05 -41.29
N LYS A 822 73.78 28.01 -41.74
CA LYS A 822 75.08 27.59 -41.25
C LYS A 822 76.16 28.56 -41.67
N CYS A 823 77.09 28.87 -40.83
CA CYS A 823 78.22 29.76 -41.13
C CYS A 823 79.13 29.11 -42.18
N PRO A 824 79.38 29.79 -43.30
CA PRO A 824 80.20 29.23 -44.41
C PRO A 824 81.66 28.94 -43.98
N LYS A 825 82.14 29.45 -42.84
CA LYS A 825 83.51 29.23 -42.32
C LYS A 825 83.57 28.09 -41.33
N CYS A 826 82.58 27.87 -40.42
CA CYS A 826 82.63 26.83 -39.36
C CYS A 826 81.58 25.76 -39.52
N GLY A 827 80.67 25.90 -40.50
CA GLY A 827 79.60 24.90 -40.68
C GLY A 827 78.54 24.80 -39.53
N LYS A 828 78.58 25.74 -38.59
CA LYS A 828 77.70 25.69 -37.41
C LYS A 828 76.74 26.90 -37.30
N PHE A 829 75.52 26.66 -36.68
CA PHE A 829 74.61 27.70 -36.25
C PHE A 829 74.20 27.46 -34.85
N PRO A 830 74.32 28.46 -33.91
CA PRO A 830 74.98 29.76 -34.10
C PRO A 830 76.49 29.60 -34.38
N CYS A 831 77.06 30.59 -35.12
CA CYS A 831 78.44 30.55 -35.55
C CYS A 831 79.44 30.43 -34.35
N ALA A 832 80.31 29.43 -34.42
CA ALA A 832 81.32 29.19 -33.38
C ALA A 832 82.67 29.85 -33.69
N CYS A 833 82.83 30.67 -34.82
CA CYS A 833 83.96 31.40 -35.08
C CYS A 833 84.22 32.47 -34.03
N LYS A 834 85.39 32.44 -33.35
CA LYS A 834 85.82 33.50 -32.39
C LYS A 834 85.88 34.76 -33.13
N ASN A 835 85.08 35.77 -32.76
CA ASN A 835 85.32 37.17 -33.15
C ASN A 835 86.52 37.58 -32.36
N GLU A 836 87.69 37.83 -33.07
CA GLU A 836 88.70 38.59 -32.52
C GLU A 836 88.28 40.09 -32.52
N THR A 837 87.64 40.52 -31.52
CA THR A 837 87.45 41.90 -31.18
C THR A 837 88.79 42.39 -30.44
N GLN A 838 89.62 43.21 -31.10
CA GLN A 838 90.55 44.07 -30.41
C GLN A 838 89.78 45.08 -29.69
N ASP A 839 89.60 44.85 -28.43
CA ASP A 839 89.50 45.75 -27.34
C ASP A 839 88.96 45.06 -26.09
N GLY A 840 89.85 44.76 -25.15
CA GLY A 840 89.46 43.88 -24.00
C GLY A 840 88.66 44.55 -22.90
N VAL A 841 87.53 45.10 -23.21
CA VAL A 841 86.54 45.62 -22.23
C VAL A 841 85.41 44.66 -22.05
N CYS A 842 85.06 44.27 -20.83
CA CYS A 842 83.95 43.35 -20.55
C CYS A 842 82.63 44.01 -20.96
N PRO A 843 81.77 43.31 -21.81
CA PRO A 843 80.58 43.91 -22.30
C PRO A 843 79.46 43.98 -21.22
N VAL A 844 79.70 43.45 -20.01
CA VAL A 844 78.73 43.43 -18.93
C VAL A 844 79.06 44.54 -17.88
N CYS A 845 80.29 44.80 -17.56
CA CYS A 845 80.65 45.76 -16.52
C CYS A 845 81.57 46.93 -17.04
N GLY A 846 82.02 46.90 -18.31
CA GLY A 846 82.70 47.99 -18.91
C GLY A 846 84.20 48.28 -18.43
N GLN A 847 84.78 47.30 -17.68
CA GLN A 847 86.08 47.43 -17.07
C GLN A 847 87.11 46.40 -17.59
N LYS A 848 88.41 46.77 -17.55
CA LYS A 848 89.60 45.94 -17.77
C LYS A 848 90.45 46.02 -16.47
N PRO A 849 90.75 44.86 -15.81
CA PRO A 849 90.20 43.50 -15.90
C PRO A 849 88.74 43.40 -15.36
N CYS A 850 88.01 42.45 -15.86
CA CYS A 850 86.61 42.18 -15.52
C CYS A 850 86.47 41.79 -14.02
N VAL A 851 85.64 42.53 -13.25
CA VAL A 851 85.43 42.28 -11.81
C VAL A 851 84.09 41.48 -11.56
N CYS A 852 83.53 40.91 -12.58
CA CYS A 852 82.26 40.10 -12.44
C CYS A 852 82.48 38.64 -12.07
N GLY A 853 83.74 38.23 -11.75
CA GLY A 853 84.04 36.84 -11.41
C GLY A 853 84.55 36.73 -9.99
N GLY A 854 83.80 36.35 -9.10
CA GLY A 854 84.17 36.02 -7.75
C GLY A 854 83.13 35.26 -7.01
N ASP A 855 83.38 34.04 -6.76
CA ASP A 855 83.00 33.12 -5.73
C ASP A 855 82.00 32.05 -6.11
N ASP A 856 82.63 30.89 -6.29
CA ASP A 856 82.02 29.58 -6.04
C ASP A 856 81.33 29.54 -4.69
N LYS A 857 80.01 29.66 -4.68
CA LYS A 857 79.18 29.11 -3.58
C LYS A 857 78.21 28.08 -4.17
N LYS A 858 78.50 26.82 -3.85
CA LYS A 858 77.52 25.74 -4.02
C LYS A 858 76.17 26.14 -3.42
N PRO A 859 75.07 25.91 -4.10
CA PRO A 859 73.78 26.21 -3.55
C PRO A 859 73.55 25.37 -2.30
N GLN A 860 73.31 26.02 -1.16
CA GLN A 860 72.85 25.36 0.06
C GLN A 860 71.36 24.91 -0.12
N VAL A 861 71.15 23.62 -0.07
CA VAL A 861 69.83 23.00 0.00
C VAL A 861 69.17 23.29 1.33
N CYS A 862 67.91 23.62 1.36
CA CYS A 862 67.14 23.83 2.59
C CYS A 862 67.12 22.56 3.46
N SER A 863 67.57 22.66 4.68
CA SER A 863 67.68 21.55 5.65
C SER A 863 66.35 20.95 6.09
N LYS A 864 65.25 21.58 5.71
CA LYS A 864 63.90 21.09 5.99
C LYS A 864 63.21 20.41 4.83
N CYS A 865 63.48 20.74 3.58
CA CYS A 865 62.76 20.18 2.42
C CYS A 865 63.66 19.65 1.30
N GLY A 866 65.02 19.83 1.40
CA GLY A 866 65.96 19.32 0.40
C GLY A 866 65.96 20.06 -0.94
N GLN A 867 65.36 21.24 -1.08
CA GLN A 867 65.22 22.02 -2.30
C GLN A 867 66.04 23.32 -2.28
N SER A 868 66.34 23.82 -3.45
CA SER A 868 67.18 25.05 -3.65
C SER A 868 66.41 26.31 -3.19
N PRO A 869 67.12 27.40 -2.81
CA PRO A 869 66.50 28.64 -2.35
C PRO A 869 65.61 29.27 -3.44
N GLY A 870 64.36 29.53 -3.07
CA GLY A 870 63.34 30.08 -3.98
C GLY A 870 62.13 29.17 -4.23
N GLN A 871 62.17 27.91 -3.79
CA GLN A 871 61.06 26.98 -3.94
C GLN A 871 60.35 26.61 -2.60
N CYS A 872 60.65 27.29 -1.53
CA CYS A 872 59.95 27.07 -0.24
C CYS A 872 58.63 27.89 -0.18
N GLY A 873 57.64 27.52 -1.01
CA GLY A 873 56.29 28.10 -1.04
C GLY A 873 55.18 27.04 -1.03
N GLY A 874 55.51 25.77 -0.78
CA GLY A 874 54.54 24.68 -0.66
C GLY A 874 54.08 24.53 0.78
N GLU A 875 52.75 24.54 0.99
CA GLU A 875 52.09 24.17 2.24
C GLU A 875 52.68 22.87 2.76
N VAL A 876 53.05 22.81 4.05
CA VAL A 876 53.44 21.58 4.75
C VAL A 876 52.28 20.61 4.61
N GLY A 877 52.47 19.53 3.87
CA GLY A 877 51.42 18.55 3.59
C GLY A 877 50.83 17.99 4.89
N LYS A 878 49.54 18.26 5.11
CA LYS A 878 48.78 17.78 6.27
C LYS A 878 48.71 16.26 6.19
N LYS A 879 49.18 15.53 7.22
CA LYS A 879 49.26 14.07 7.25
C LYS A 879 48.18 13.39 8.11
N HIS A 880 47.41 14.17 8.87
CA HIS A 880 46.36 13.68 9.76
C HIS A 880 45.09 14.50 9.57
N PHE A 881 43.96 13.78 9.55
CA PHE A 881 42.61 14.36 9.55
C PHE A 881 41.87 13.81 10.76
N PHE A 882 41.21 14.69 11.49
CA PHE A 882 40.23 14.36 12.53
C PHE A 882 38.94 15.14 12.23
N GLY A 883 37.82 14.45 12.21
CA GLY A 883 36.51 15.07 12.05
C GLY A 883 35.51 14.41 12.96
N THR A 884 34.65 15.20 13.58
CA THR A 884 33.50 14.75 14.37
C THR A 884 32.25 15.33 13.74
N ILE A 885 31.22 14.51 13.60
CA ILE A 885 29.92 14.92 13.04
C ILE A 885 28.83 14.41 13.94
N GLN A 886 27.82 15.24 14.18
CA GLN A 886 26.62 14.86 14.90
C GLN A 886 25.57 14.36 13.88
N LEU A 887 25.09 13.14 14.08
CA LEU A 887 24.04 12.54 13.28
C LEU A 887 22.69 12.85 13.89
N ASP A 888 21.66 12.97 13.06
CA ASP A 888 20.27 13.08 13.51
C ASP A 888 19.81 11.70 14.04
N PRO A 889 19.37 11.58 15.29
CA PRO A 889 18.93 10.30 15.84
C PRO A 889 17.71 9.69 15.12
N LEU A 890 16.90 10.53 14.46
CA LEU A 890 15.68 10.08 13.75
C LEU A 890 15.97 9.63 12.33
N ASP A 891 17.02 10.17 11.69
CA ASP A 891 17.45 9.74 10.35
C ASP A 891 18.99 9.79 10.19
N PRO A 892 19.73 8.88 10.84
CA PRO A 892 21.18 8.86 10.79
C PRO A 892 21.76 8.38 9.47
N VAL A 893 20.95 7.69 8.64
CA VAL A 893 21.42 6.94 7.46
C VAL A 893 21.85 7.87 6.35
N VAL A 894 21.09 8.92 6.06
CA VAL A 894 21.38 9.87 4.98
C VAL A 894 22.69 10.59 5.25
N LYS A 895 22.85 11.19 6.41
CA LYS A 895 24.09 11.89 6.77
C LYS A 895 25.30 10.96 6.86
N MET A 896 25.13 9.72 7.31
CA MET A 896 26.19 8.73 7.35
C MET A 896 26.61 8.31 5.93
N SER A 897 25.67 8.19 5.00
CA SER A 897 25.96 7.94 3.59
C SER A 897 26.76 9.09 2.97
N ASP A 898 26.38 10.33 3.25
CA ASP A 898 27.09 11.52 2.78
C ASP A 898 28.53 11.56 3.31
N VAL A 899 28.74 11.18 4.57
CA VAL A 899 30.10 11.10 5.17
C VAL A 899 30.92 9.98 4.54
N LEU A 900 30.31 8.83 4.26
CA LEU A 900 30.97 7.72 3.57
C LEU A 900 31.39 8.13 2.15
N GLU A 901 30.50 8.74 1.40
CA GLU A 901 30.73 9.10 0.00
C GLU A 901 31.68 10.31 -0.15
N ASN A 902 31.49 11.35 0.63
CA ASN A 902 32.18 12.62 0.41
C ASN A 902 33.42 12.82 1.26
N VAL A 903 33.63 12.03 2.31
CA VAL A 903 34.81 12.17 3.20
C VAL A 903 35.61 10.88 3.26
N ILE A 904 35.00 9.76 3.65
CA ILE A 904 35.73 8.50 3.91
C ILE A 904 36.24 7.89 2.60
N SER A 905 35.46 7.92 1.53
CA SER A 905 35.85 7.41 0.22
C SER A 905 37.08 8.11 -0.35
N LEU A 906 37.24 9.40 -0.11
CA LEU A 906 38.40 10.18 -0.56
C LEU A 906 39.70 9.74 0.11
N PHE A 907 39.64 9.21 1.32
CA PHE A 907 40.80 8.65 2.03
C PHE A 907 41.04 7.18 1.67
N THR A 908 39.98 6.37 1.57
CA THR A 908 40.07 4.92 1.27
C THR A 908 40.47 4.65 -0.19
N ALA A 909 40.24 5.60 -1.10
CA ALA A 909 40.75 5.55 -2.48
C ALA A 909 42.28 5.61 -2.58
N LYS A 910 43.03 5.92 -1.49
CA LYS A 910 44.49 5.98 -1.47
C LYS A 910 45.07 4.80 -0.71
N PRO A 911 45.85 3.92 -1.35
CA PRO A 911 46.31 2.64 -0.75
C PRO A 911 47.19 2.79 0.51
N SER A 912 47.74 3.98 0.77
CA SER A 912 48.64 4.25 1.93
C SER A 912 47.98 4.93 3.10
N VAL A 913 46.67 5.16 3.07
CA VAL A 913 45.89 5.84 4.11
C VAL A 913 45.18 4.84 4.99
N LYS A 914 45.41 4.88 6.31
CA LYS A 914 44.60 4.12 7.27
C LYS A 914 43.47 4.99 7.76
N VAL A 915 42.24 4.52 7.56
CA VAL A 915 41.01 5.18 8.02
C VAL A 915 40.42 4.37 9.19
N SER A 916 40.07 5.03 10.27
CA SER A 916 39.34 4.46 11.40
C SER A 916 38.12 5.32 11.66
N VAL A 917 36.97 4.70 11.74
CA VAL A 917 35.68 5.33 12.06
C VAL A 917 35.19 4.76 13.38
N LYS A 918 34.81 5.63 14.33
CA LYS A 918 34.18 5.25 15.59
C LYS A 918 32.78 5.86 15.62
N LEU A 919 31.81 5.08 16.11
CA LEU A 919 30.45 5.53 16.34
C LEU A 919 30.18 5.47 17.85
N ASP A 920 29.93 6.62 18.44
CA ASP A 920 29.55 6.74 19.85
C ASP A 920 28.06 7.08 19.90
N ILE A 921 27.28 6.31 20.69
CA ILE A 921 25.85 6.48 20.87
C ILE A 921 25.56 6.74 22.33
N GLU A 922 24.94 7.87 22.63
CA GLU A 922 24.49 8.26 23.95
C GLU A 922 22.98 8.49 23.94
N ALA A 923 22.27 7.89 24.88
CA ALA A 923 20.84 8.06 25.05
C ALA A 923 20.51 8.30 26.52
N SER A 924 19.80 9.38 26.81
CA SER A 924 19.37 9.73 28.17
C SER A 924 17.84 9.89 28.20
N ALA A 925 17.20 9.51 29.29
CA ALA A 925 15.78 9.66 29.50
C ALA A 925 15.48 10.16 30.91
N ALA A 926 14.44 10.97 31.04
CA ALA A 926 13.97 11.48 32.33
C ALA A 926 13.35 10.39 33.25
N VAL A 927 13.00 9.23 32.67
CA VAL A 927 12.45 8.06 33.37
C VAL A 927 13.30 6.86 32.98
N ALA A 928 13.56 5.95 33.94
CA ALA A 928 14.37 4.75 33.69
C ALA A 928 13.87 3.93 32.49
N PHE A 929 14.80 3.44 31.66
CA PHE A 929 14.48 2.60 30.52
C PHE A 929 13.83 1.27 30.94
N ASP A 930 12.77 0.87 30.23
CA ASP A 930 12.09 -0.42 30.50
C ASP A 930 13.01 -1.60 30.19
N LYS A 931 13.01 -2.55 31.13
CA LYS A 931 13.91 -3.72 31.09
C LYS A 931 13.67 -4.64 29.90
N ASN A 932 12.40 -4.85 29.50
CA ASN A 932 12.04 -5.82 28.48
C ASN A 932 11.97 -5.22 27.08
N THR A 933 11.56 -3.95 26.97
CA THR A 933 11.36 -3.28 25.68
C THR A 933 12.58 -2.51 25.19
N VAL A 934 13.50 -2.10 26.08
CA VAL A 934 14.69 -1.31 25.73
C VAL A 934 16.00 -1.97 26.19
N ILE A 935 16.19 -2.20 27.49
CA ILE A 935 17.50 -2.65 28.01
C ILE A 935 17.92 -3.99 27.42
N ARG A 936 17.06 -5.00 27.47
CA ARG A 936 17.38 -6.33 26.97
C ARG A 936 17.58 -6.37 25.45
N PRO A 937 16.70 -5.83 24.60
CA PRO A 937 16.90 -5.82 23.15
C PRO A 937 18.16 -5.04 22.73
N VAL A 938 18.42 -3.86 23.33
CA VAL A 938 19.62 -3.08 23.00
C VAL A 938 20.89 -3.82 23.40
N SER A 939 20.95 -4.44 24.59
CA SER A 939 22.13 -5.22 25.03
C SER A 939 22.37 -6.46 24.16
N GLU A 940 21.32 -7.17 23.73
CA GLU A 940 21.44 -8.32 22.84
C GLU A 940 21.89 -7.88 21.42
N ASN A 941 21.31 -6.82 20.88
CA ASN A 941 21.67 -6.29 19.56
C ASN A 941 23.08 -5.71 19.53
N SER A 942 23.51 -4.99 20.58
CA SER A 942 24.86 -4.45 20.67
C SER A 942 25.91 -5.56 20.63
N LYS A 943 25.68 -6.68 21.33
CA LYS A 943 26.58 -7.86 21.28
C LYS A 943 26.60 -8.48 19.88
N ASN A 944 25.41 -8.64 19.24
CA ASN A 944 25.31 -9.23 17.90
C ASN A 944 25.97 -8.37 16.83
N LEU A 945 25.95 -7.04 16.98
CA LEU A 945 26.57 -6.08 16.08
C LEU A 945 28.05 -5.81 16.38
N GLY A 946 28.63 -6.43 17.43
CA GLY A 946 30.04 -6.35 17.73
C GLY A 946 30.48 -5.01 18.34
N PHE A 947 29.64 -4.37 19.15
CA PHE A 947 30.01 -3.17 19.90
C PHE A 947 31.20 -3.48 20.83
N SER A 948 32.22 -2.62 20.85
CA SER A 948 33.38 -2.76 21.71
C SER A 948 33.06 -2.51 23.18
N SER A 949 32.05 -1.70 23.46
CA SER A 949 31.47 -1.46 24.79
C SER A 949 30.04 -1.02 24.66
N SER A 950 29.15 -1.50 25.51
CA SER A 950 27.77 -1.05 25.66
C SER A 950 27.33 -1.27 27.11
N GLU A 951 26.87 -0.21 27.77
CA GLU A 951 26.51 -0.25 29.19
C GLU A 951 25.32 0.69 29.45
N PHE A 952 24.42 0.29 30.35
CA PHE A 952 23.38 1.16 30.88
C PHE A 952 23.80 1.59 32.28
N THR A 953 23.88 2.89 32.49
CA THR A 953 24.24 3.47 33.81
C THR A 953 23.00 4.09 34.43
N ALA A 954 22.96 4.10 35.78
CA ALA A 954 21.98 4.82 36.54
C ALA A 954 22.59 6.19 36.91
N GLU A 955 22.29 7.21 36.15
CA GLU A 955 22.51 8.60 36.57
C GLU A 955 21.20 9.30 36.77
#